data_8cd30861ca857d2be5875e3468c95951
#
_entry.id   8cd30861ca857d2be5875e3468c95951
#
_cell.length_a   1.000
_cell.length_b   1.000
_cell.length_c   1.000
_cell.angle_alpha   90.00
_cell.angle_beta   90.00
_cell.angle_gamma   90.00
#
_symmetry.space_group_name_H-M   'P 1'
#
loop_
_entity.id
_entity.type
_entity.pdbx_description
1 polymer ?
#
loop_
_entity_poly.entity_id
_entity_poly.type
_entity_poly.pdbx_seq_one_letter_code
_entity_poly.pdbx_strand_id
1 'polypeptide(L)'
;MRILFLAHGVPPEATGGTELYAAGLAQALWRRGHEVVVLARDARPGESEYRVRRDRAGDVVIVRVNHTFRDAASFEHTYRNEKIDAIAGALLDENRPDIVHAHHLTCLSTGIAAQCAARGIPLVLTLNDYWLMCHRGQLLDLDLARCGGPEAGRCAACAGLAASGSPAVRAAARGLRTIERHLPRALAAWQRLLVSGASRSVVPESAAAEITRRLEDARAVCDSAGRILAPSKTLMERFVRFGIPPSRMLLQEQGIDVRPFAGLTREPSDLLRLGFAGSLMASKAPHVLIEAVAGLPSGRVSLTIAGDLASYHGDNSYAGILRPMLQKSGVEWLGGVAHEKVPALLASLDVLVVPSIWIENSPFVIKEAFAAGLPVLASNLGGMAELVQDGRNGLLFTAGDSAGLRRVITRLLDEPGLLSTLRKGIPRVKTIDEDAAWTQALYEEAIREPRPRATVESGSVARSSDGDQPPHAGNDIGPAIAAIVLNYNTPDDTLLAVQSLRASRRPLDQVVVVDNGPDDACERAISQSPLDSVRYIRSPGNVGFSAGCNVGIRAALDAGADMVLLVNSDAVLAPDAVERLEHALAAEPGAGLAAPLVVSRAEPGIVGSAGIAYSAATGRMKHEGFGGRTEDLCEGPARPVDAVSGCVMLIRRSVFGGVGLFDERYFYSFEDIEFCLRARRAGHRILLVPQALAYHEGHQSIGAASASRLYYAARNHLLLAQSALPLTGLRAFARAAGIVMLNAAYTLRVPGVPRLASLRAVFCGISDYLRSHYGRRPSR
;
A
#
# COMPACT_ATOMS: atom_id res chain seq x y z
N MET A 1 -2.23 -23.60 -30.17
CA MET A 1 -3.35 -23.24 -29.27
C MET A 1 -3.36 -21.75 -29.00
N ARG A 2 -4.51 -21.16 -28.86
CA ARG A 2 -4.70 -19.80 -28.32
C ARG A 2 -4.90 -19.89 -26.80
N ILE A 3 -4.07 -19.26 -26.04
CA ILE A 3 -4.00 -19.38 -24.57
C ILE A 3 -4.20 -17.98 -23.98
N LEU A 4 -5.13 -17.86 -23.03
CA LEU A 4 -5.30 -16.65 -22.22
C LEU A 4 -4.81 -16.90 -20.79
N PHE A 5 -3.82 -16.12 -20.36
CA PHE A 5 -3.36 -16.09 -18.97
C PHE A 5 -4.07 -14.99 -18.18
N LEU A 6 -4.38 -15.29 -16.93
CA LEU A 6 -4.87 -14.31 -15.96
C LEU A 6 -3.83 -14.16 -14.86
N ALA A 7 -3.28 -12.95 -14.67
CA ALA A 7 -2.27 -12.65 -13.69
C ALA A 7 -2.58 -11.33 -12.98
N HIS A 8 -2.28 -11.23 -11.68
CA HIS A 8 -2.52 -10.01 -10.92
C HIS A 8 -1.52 -8.88 -11.24
N GLY A 9 -0.47 -9.17 -11.99
CA GLY A 9 0.55 -8.27 -12.50
C GLY A 9 1.50 -9.02 -13.41
N VAL A 10 2.30 -8.30 -14.17
CA VAL A 10 3.41 -8.83 -14.98
C VAL A 10 4.53 -7.79 -15.05
N PRO A 11 5.79 -8.21 -15.32
CA PRO A 11 6.89 -7.26 -15.50
C PRO A 11 6.60 -6.23 -16.62
N PRO A 12 7.23 -5.03 -16.55
CA PRO A 12 8.17 -4.56 -15.51
C PRO A 12 7.49 -4.02 -14.24
N GLU A 13 6.18 -3.77 -14.23
CA GLU A 13 5.47 -3.12 -13.12
C GLU A 13 5.31 -4.04 -11.90
N ALA A 14 5.32 -5.35 -12.09
CA ALA A 14 5.23 -6.33 -11.02
C ALA A 14 6.27 -7.44 -11.22
N THR A 15 7.16 -7.62 -10.25
CA THR A 15 8.35 -8.49 -10.32
C THR A 15 8.40 -9.53 -9.19
N GLY A 16 7.26 -9.86 -8.60
CA GLY A 16 7.17 -10.98 -7.65
C GLY A 16 7.31 -12.34 -8.33
N GLY A 17 7.48 -13.39 -7.55
CA GLY A 17 7.72 -14.72 -8.10
C GLY A 17 6.61 -15.23 -9.02
N THR A 18 5.35 -15.00 -8.66
CA THR A 18 4.18 -15.42 -9.47
C THR A 18 4.14 -14.69 -10.80
N GLU A 19 4.44 -13.38 -10.81
CA GLU A 19 4.42 -12.54 -12.00
C GLU A 19 5.55 -12.91 -12.97
N LEU A 20 6.76 -13.12 -12.43
CA LEU A 20 7.91 -13.58 -13.20
C LEU A 20 7.67 -14.98 -13.80
N TYR A 21 7.08 -15.88 -13.02
CA TYR A 21 6.71 -17.20 -13.48
C TYR A 21 5.67 -17.16 -14.60
N ALA A 22 4.57 -16.43 -14.41
CA ALA A 22 3.53 -16.31 -15.44
C ALA A 22 4.07 -15.73 -16.74
N ALA A 23 4.90 -14.68 -16.67
CA ALA A 23 5.55 -14.08 -17.84
C ALA A 23 6.53 -15.04 -18.51
N GLY A 24 7.37 -15.74 -17.74
CA GLY A 24 8.33 -16.73 -18.25
C GLY A 24 7.66 -17.91 -18.94
N LEU A 25 6.60 -18.45 -18.33
CA LEU A 25 5.81 -19.54 -18.91
C LEU A 25 5.09 -19.10 -20.19
N ALA A 26 4.51 -17.89 -20.21
CA ALA A 26 3.87 -17.33 -21.39
C ALA A 26 4.85 -17.23 -22.58
N GLN A 27 6.06 -16.73 -22.33
CA GLN A 27 7.11 -16.65 -23.34
C GLN A 27 7.59 -18.04 -23.79
N ALA A 28 7.72 -18.99 -22.87
CA ALA A 28 8.13 -20.35 -23.19
C ALA A 28 7.08 -21.08 -24.04
N LEU A 29 5.79 -20.89 -23.76
CA LEU A 29 4.70 -21.42 -24.58
C LEU A 29 4.63 -20.75 -25.96
N TRP A 30 4.86 -19.44 -26.01
CA TRP A 30 4.95 -18.73 -27.29
C TRP A 30 6.10 -19.29 -28.16
N ARG A 31 7.30 -19.51 -27.60
CA ARG A 31 8.42 -20.15 -28.33
C ARG A 31 8.09 -21.54 -28.85
N ARG A 32 7.11 -22.23 -28.28
CA ARG A 32 6.60 -23.53 -28.71
C ARG A 32 5.51 -23.41 -29.78
N GLY A 33 5.24 -22.21 -30.29
CA GLY A 33 4.32 -21.94 -31.39
C GLY A 33 2.86 -21.74 -30.98
N HIS A 34 2.63 -21.36 -29.71
CA HIS A 34 1.29 -21.01 -29.21
C HIS A 34 1.05 -19.52 -29.30
N GLU A 35 -0.20 -19.09 -29.52
CA GLU A 35 -0.62 -17.70 -29.35
C GLU A 35 -0.96 -17.49 -27.87
N VAL A 36 -0.25 -16.57 -27.22
CA VAL A 36 -0.45 -16.29 -25.79
C VAL A 36 -0.82 -14.83 -25.58
N VAL A 37 -1.94 -14.63 -24.90
CA VAL A 37 -2.40 -13.32 -24.41
C VAL A 37 -2.42 -13.35 -22.89
N VAL A 38 -1.97 -12.30 -22.23
CA VAL A 38 -1.99 -12.17 -20.79
C VAL A 38 -2.92 -11.02 -20.39
N LEU A 39 -3.97 -11.30 -19.65
CA LEU A 39 -4.77 -10.28 -18.97
C LEU A 39 -4.16 -10.04 -17.58
N ALA A 40 -3.69 -8.82 -17.35
CA ALA A 40 -3.07 -8.44 -16.11
C ALA A 40 -3.64 -7.13 -15.55
N ARG A 41 -3.58 -6.98 -14.24
CA ARG A 41 -3.88 -5.71 -13.58
C ARG A 41 -2.70 -4.74 -13.79
N ASP A 42 -3.06 -3.46 -13.92
CA ASP A 42 -2.18 -2.31 -13.74
C ASP A 42 -2.69 -1.46 -12.58
N ALA A 43 -1.82 -0.66 -11.98
CA ALA A 43 -2.18 0.20 -10.84
C ALA A 43 -1.65 1.62 -11.09
N ARG A 44 -2.34 2.36 -11.95
CA ARG A 44 -2.00 3.75 -12.27
C ARG A 44 -3.06 4.70 -11.72
N PRO A 45 -2.83 5.28 -10.53
CA PRO A 45 -3.82 6.16 -9.90
C PRO A 45 -4.20 7.38 -10.73
N GLY A 46 -3.34 7.84 -11.64
CA GLY A 46 -3.60 8.95 -12.56
C GLY A 46 -4.42 8.61 -13.79
N GLU A 47 -4.70 7.32 -14.04
CA GLU A 47 -5.51 6.88 -15.18
C GLU A 47 -6.94 6.53 -14.75
N SER A 48 -7.87 6.58 -15.73
CA SER A 48 -9.26 6.17 -15.49
C SER A 48 -9.31 4.71 -15.01
N GLU A 49 -10.14 4.44 -13.99
CA GLU A 49 -10.39 3.09 -13.52
C GLU A 49 -10.95 2.24 -14.67
N TYR A 50 -10.52 0.98 -14.75
CA TYR A 50 -10.84 0.02 -15.84
C TYR A 50 -10.35 0.40 -17.24
N ARG A 51 -9.49 1.41 -17.39
CA ARG A 51 -8.83 1.67 -18.68
C ARG A 51 -8.04 0.44 -19.09
N VAL A 52 -8.31 -0.02 -20.33
CA VAL A 52 -7.61 -1.14 -20.94
C VAL A 52 -6.49 -0.61 -21.83
N ARG A 53 -5.29 -1.13 -21.63
CA ARG A 53 -4.13 -0.88 -22.50
C ARG A 53 -3.60 -2.20 -23.04
N ARG A 54 -3.00 -2.15 -24.23
CA ARG A 54 -2.37 -3.32 -24.85
C ARG A 54 -0.91 -3.02 -25.10
N ASP A 55 -0.05 -3.85 -24.53
CA ASP A 55 1.40 -3.80 -24.64
C ASP A 55 1.91 -5.14 -25.22
N ARG A 56 3.21 -5.22 -25.47
CA ARG A 56 3.88 -6.48 -25.80
C ARG A 56 5.10 -6.66 -24.91
N ALA A 57 5.30 -7.88 -24.41
CA ALA A 57 6.54 -8.31 -23.80
C ALA A 57 7.18 -9.36 -24.74
N GLY A 58 8.14 -8.92 -25.58
CA GLY A 58 8.54 -9.69 -26.73
C GLY A 58 7.35 -9.84 -27.69
N ASP A 59 6.99 -11.09 -28.00
CA ASP A 59 5.87 -11.39 -28.92
C ASP A 59 4.56 -11.75 -28.17
N VAL A 60 4.58 -11.83 -26.85
CA VAL A 60 3.38 -12.06 -26.02
C VAL A 60 2.59 -10.75 -25.88
N VAL A 61 1.30 -10.81 -26.19
CA VAL A 61 0.38 -9.68 -26.03
C VAL A 61 -0.05 -9.57 -24.56
N ILE A 62 0.10 -8.37 -23.97
CA ILE A 62 -0.33 -8.09 -22.61
C ILE A 62 -1.47 -7.08 -22.65
N VAL A 63 -2.61 -7.48 -22.11
CA VAL A 63 -3.78 -6.62 -21.91
C VAL A 63 -3.80 -6.19 -20.46
N ARG A 64 -3.58 -4.91 -20.20
CA ARG A 64 -3.52 -4.34 -18.86
C ARG A 64 -4.82 -3.62 -18.54
N VAL A 65 -5.42 -3.96 -17.40
CA VAL A 65 -6.59 -3.27 -16.87
C VAL A 65 -6.16 -2.42 -15.68
N ASN A 66 -6.36 -1.11 -15.77
CA ASN A 66 -6.11 -0.24 -14.63
C ASN A 66 -7.15 -0.49 -13.55
N HIS A 67 -6.72 -1.01 -12.40
CA HIS A 67 -7.60 -1.27 -11.26
C HIS A 67 -6.89 -0.89 -9.96
N THR A 68 -7.30 0.23 -9.38
CA THR A 68 -6.70 0.80 -8.16
C THR A 68 -7.63 0.68 -6.94
N PHE A 69 -8.77 0.01 -7.09
CA PHE A 69 -9.83 -0.14 -6.08
C PHE A 69 -10.49 1.18 -5.64
N ARG A 70 -10.34 2.27 -6.39
CA ARG A 70 -10.92 3.58 -6.05
C ARG A 70 -12.45 3.59 -6.00
N ASP A 71 -13.08 2.73 -6.77
CA ASP A 71 -14.54 2.57 -6.84
C ASP A 71 -15.04 1.31 -6.14
N ALA A 72 -14.22 0.68 -5.31
CA ALA A 72 -14.62 -0.48 -4.51
C ALA A 72 -15.57 -0.01 -3.39
N ALA A 73 -16.88 -0.09 -3.64
CA ALA A 73 -17.92 0.32 -2.71
C ALA A 73 -18.20 -0.70 -1.59
N SER A 74 -17.71 -1.94 -1.72
CA SER A 74 -17.93 -3.02 -0.75
C SER A 74 -16.71 -3.94 -0.67
N PHE A 75 -16.66 -4.78 0.36
CA PHE A 75 -15.65 -5.82 0.46
C PHE A 75 -15.71 -6.80 -0.73
N GLU A 76 -16.92 -7.06 -1.26
CA GLU A 76 -17.12 -7.91 -2.43
C GLU A 76 -16.34 -7.39 -3.65
N HIS A 77 -16.33 -6.06 -3.88
CA HIS A 77 -15.58 -5.45 -4.99
C HIS A 77 -14.06 -5.69 -4.92
N THR A 78 -13.52 -6.14 -3.78
CA THR A 78 -12.10 -6.48 -3.65
C THR A 78 -11.73 -7.84 -4.25
N TYR A 79 -12.73 -8.70 -4.53
CA TYR A 79 -12.52 -10.04 -5.08
C TYR A 79 -13.43 -10.39 -6.25
N ARG A 80 -14.56 -9.69 -6.43
CA ARG A 80 -15.52 -9.85 -7.52
C ARG A 80 -15.89 -8.47 -8.08
N ASN A 81 -15.68 -8.26 -9.37
CA ASN A 81 -15.88 -6.97 -10.01
C ASN A 81 -16.48 -7.12 -11.40
N GLU A 82 -17.76 -6.71 -11.55
CA GLU A 82 -18.53 -6.87 -12.78
C GLU A 82 -17.91 -6.15 -13.97
N LYS A 83 -17.24 -5.00 -13.77
CA LYS A 83 -16.59 -4.28 -14.86
C LYS A 83 -15.37 -5.03 -15.39
N ILE A 84 -14.59 -5.66 -14.49
CA ILE A 84 -13.48 -6.53 -14.86
C ILE A 84 -14.01 -7.82 -15.52
N ASP A 85 -15.12 -8.36 -15.02
CA ASP A 85 -15.77 -9.52 -15.64
C ASP A 85 -16.23 -9.22 -17.07
N ALA A 86 -16.81 -8.02 -17.31
CA ALA A 86 -17.20 -7.59 -18.64
C ALA A 86 -15.99 -7.42 -19.59
N ILE A 87 -14.88 -6.83 -19.09
CA ILE A 87 -13.64 -6.67 -19.86
C ILE A 87 -13.06 -8.05 -20.21
N ALA A 88 -12.99 -8.96 -19.23
CA ALA A 88 -12.53 -10.32 -19.47
C ALA A 88 -13.44 -11.08 -20.44
N GLY A 89 -14.76 -10.93 -20.32
CA GLY A 89 -15.74 -11.49 -21.24
C GLY A 89 -15.54 -11.02 -22.67
N ALA A 90 -15.37 -9.70 -22.87
CA ALA A 90 -15.07 -9.13 -24.18
C ALA A 90 -13.75 -9.67 -24.76
N LEU A 91 -12.71 -9.83 -23.91
CA LEU A 91 -11.43 -10.39 -24.32
C LEU A 91 -11.54 -11.88 -24.71
N LEU A 92 -12.36 -12.66 -23.99
CA LEU A 92 -12.66 -14.06 -24.33
C LEU A 92 -13.38 -14.17 -25.67
N ASP A 93 -14.32 -13.27 -25.98
CA ASP A 93 -15.05 -13.24 -27.23
C ASP A 93 -14.15 -12.81 -28.41
N GLU A 94 -13.25 -11.86 -28.20
CA GLU A 94 -12.30 -11.36 -29.20
C GLU A 94 -11.25 -12.41 -29.55
N ASN A 95 -10.57 -12.97 -28.53
CA ASN A 95 -9.43 -13.87 -28.74
C ASN A 95 -9.84 -15.33 -28.91
N ARG A 96 -11.04 -15.71 -28.49
CA ARG A 96 -11.56 -17.09 -28.53
C ARG A 96 -10.49 -18.11 -28.11
N PRO A 97 -9.95 -18.02 -26.89
CA PRO A 97 -8.89 -18.90 -26.46
C PRO A 97 -9.39 -20.35 -26.37
N ASP A 98 -8.50 -21.29 -26.74
CA ASP A 98 -8.75 -22.71 -26.60
C ASP A 98 -8.73 -23.11 -25.12
N ILE A 99 -8.01 -22.34 -24.28
CA ILE A 99 -7.85 -22.56 -22.85
C ILE A 99 -7.54 -21.26 -22.12
N VAL A 100 -8.03 -21.13 -20.89
CA VAL A 100 -7.67 -20.05 -19.94
C VAL A 100 -6.85 -20.64 -18.80
N HIS A 101 -5.74 -20.01 -18.45
CA HIS A 101 -4.95 -20.38 -17.27
C HIS A 101 -4.89 -19.21 -16.28
N ALA A 102 -5.54 -19.35 -15.14
CA ALA A 102 -5.48 -18.39 -14.04
C ALA A 102 -4.28 -18.66 -13.13
N HIS A 103 -3.27 -17.81 -13.22
CA HIS A 103 -2.15 -17.82 -12.28
C HIS A 103 -2.50 -17.08 -11.00
N HIS A 104 -3.34 -16.04 -11.09
CA HIS A 104 -3.89 -15.35 -9.92
C HIS A 104 -5.12 -14.52 -10.29
N LEU A 105 -6.13 -14.50 -9.42
CA LEU A 105 -7.34 -13.70 -9.60
C LEU A 105 -7.42 -12.50 -8.65
N THR A 106 -6.48 -12.36 -7.69
CA THR A 106 -6.42 -11.16 -6.85
C THR A 106 -6.24 -9.92 -7.72
N CYS A 107 -6.85 -8.83 -7.32
CA CYS A 107 -6.86 -7.58 -8.08
C CYS A 107 -7.48 -7.68 -9.50
N LEU A 108 -7.99 -8.84 -9.86
CA LEU A 108 -8.88 -9.08 -11.00
C LEU A 108 -10.29 -9.39 -10.46
N SER A 109 -10.88 -10.53 -10.87
CA SER A 109 -12.22 -10.90 -10.41
C SER A 109 -12.41 -12.41 -10.38
N THR A 110 -13.05 -12.92 -9.33
CA THR A 110 -13.51 -14.33 -9.26
C THR A 110 -14.58 -14.65 -10.31
N GLY A 111 -15.35 -13.64 -10.76
CA GLY A 111 -16.38 -13.79 -11.79
C GLY A 111 -15.86 -14.19 -13.16
N ILE A 112 -14.55 -14.02 -13.46
CA ILE A 112 -13.94 -14.46 -14.73
C ILE A 112 -14.08 -15.97 -14.90
N ALA A 113 -14.04 -16.76 -13.83
CA ALA A 113 -14.27 -18.22 -13.93
C ALA A 113 -15.66 -18.56 -14.48
N ALA A 114 -16.69 -17.80 -14.08
CA ALA A 114 -18.04 -17.97 -14.62
C ALA A 114 -18.12 -17.53 -16.10
N GLN A 115 -17.37 -16.49 -16.51
CA GLN A 115 -17.29 -16.08 -17.91
C GLN A 115 -16.67 -17.17 -18.81
N CYS A 116 -15.67 -17.89 -18.30
CA CYS A 116 -15.07 -19.04 -19.00
C CYS A 116 -16.09 -20.18 -19.12
N ALA A 117 -16.76 -20.53 -18.00
CA ALA A 117 -17.75 -21.61 -17.97
C ALA A 117 -18.92 -21.33 -18.92
N ALA A 118 -19.45 -20.10 -18.94
CA ALA A 118 -20.55 -19.69 -19.84
C ALA A 118 -20.22 -19.84 -21.34
N ARG A 119 -18.93 -19.76 -21.69
CA ARG A 119 -18.42 -19.91 -23.07
C ARG A 119 -17.91 -21.33 -23.37
N GLY A 120 -17.96 -22.22 -22.42
CA GLY A 120 -17.43 -23.59 -22.56
C GLY A 120 -15.91 -23.62 -22.72
N ILE A 121 -15.18 -22.58 -22.28
CA ILE A 121 -13.73 -22.49 -22.37
C ILE A 121 -13.10 -23.17 -21.15
N PRO A 122 -12.14 -24.12 -21.34
CA PRO A 122 -11.43 -24.78 -20.26
C PRO A 122 -10.68 -23.79 -19.37
N LEU A 123 -10.79 -23.91 -18.04
CA LEU A 123 -10.06 -23.15 -17.07
C LEU A 123 -9.06 -24.06 -16.32
N VAL A 124 -7.79 -23.70 -16.33
CA VAL A 124 -6.76 -24.23 -15.44
C VAL A 124 -6.46 -23.18 -14.38
N LEU A 125 -6.30 -23.61 -13.13
CA LEU A 125 -6.03 -22.75 -12.01
C LEU A 125 -4.71 -23.14 -11.33
N THR A 126 -3.72 -22.27 -11.27
CA THR A 126 -2.54 -22.47 -10.43
C THR A 126 -2.70 -21.73 -9.12
N LEU A 127 -2.54 -22.45 -8.02
CA LEU A 127 -2.59 -21.89 -6.66
C LEU A 127 -1.21 -21.34 -6.29
N ASN A 128 -0.99 -20.06 -6.43
CA ASN A 128 0.31 -19.45 -6.13
C ASN A 128 0.46 -18.96 -4.68
N ASP A 129 -0.67 -18.84 -3.96
CA ASP A 129 -0.73 -18.51 -2.53
C ASP A 129 -2.07 -18.98 -1.92
N TYR A 130 -2.42 -18.47 -0.76
CA TYR A 130 -3.67 -18.84 -0.06
C TYR A 130 -4.82 -17.85 -0.31
N TRP A 131 -4.75 -16.96 -1.31
CA TRP A 131 -5.72 -15.88 -1.48
C TRP A 131 -7.17 -16.37 -1.62
N LEU A 132 -7.41 -17.48 -2.27
CA LEU A 132 -8.77 -18.05 -2.37
C LEU A 132 -9.38 -18.42 -1.01
N MET A 133 -8.57 -18.83 -0.03
CA MET A 133 -9.07 -19.14 1.32
C MET A 133 -8.79 -18.01 2.34
N CYS A 134 -7.88 -17.11 2.08
CA CYS A 134 -7.45 -16.04 2.97
C CYS A 134 -7.31 -14.72 2.21
N HIS A 135 -8.15 -13.72 2.50
CA HIS A 135 -8.09 -12.42 1.80
C HIS A 135 -6.70 -11.74 1.88
N ARG A 136 -5.89 -12.08 2.87
CA ARG A 136 -4.49 -11.62 3.01
C ARG A 136 -3.48 -12.49 2.24
N GLY A 137 -3.87 -13.60 1.66
CA GLY A 137 -3.06 -14.47 0.81
C GLY A 137 -1.98 -15.29 1.52
N GLN A 138 -1.62 -15.01 2.78
CA GLN A 138 -0.45 -15.60 3.44
C GLN A 138 -0.75 -16.42 4.71
N LEU A 139 -2.01 -16.56 5.09
CA LEU A 139 -2.43 -17.19 6.34
C LEU A 139 -1.68 -16.65 7.58
N LEU A 140 -1.49 -15.32 7.60
CA LEU A 140 -1.06 -14.57 8.77
C LEU A 140 -2.18 -13.65 9.22
N ASP A 141 -2.46 -13.63 10.51
CA ASP A 141 -3.43 -12.69 11.10
C ASP A 141 -2.85 -11.27 11.29
N LEU A 142 -3.60 -10.39 11.93
CA LEU A 142 -3.19 -8.99 12.15
C LEU A 142 -1.96 -8.86 13.08
N ASP A 143 -1.70 -9.86 13.92
CA ASP A 143 -0.54 -9.92 14.81
C ASP A 143 0.65 -10.70 14.19
N LEU A 144 0.57 -11.03 12.89
CA LEU A 144 1.53 -11.86 12.16
C LEU A 144 1.66 -13.30 12.71
N ALA A 145 0.67 -13.74 13.50
CA ALA A 145 0.58 -15.13 13.93
C ALA A 145 0.00 -16.00 12.81
N ARG A 146 0.52 -17.23 12.71
CA ARG A 146 0.08 -18.17 11.68
C ARG A 146 -1.37 -18.60 11.89
N CYS A 147 -2.17 -18.47 10.84
CA CYS A 147 -3.58 -18.83 10.82
C CYS A 147 -3.79 -20.28 10.40
N GLY A 148 -4.68 -20.98 11.10
CA GLY A 148 -5.00 -22.38 10.80
C GLY A 148 -5.85 -22.59 9.53
N GLY A 149 -6.51 -21.53 9.05
CA GLY A 149 -7.44 -21.58 7.90
C GLY A 149 -8.61 -20.61 8.08
N PRO A 150 -9.53 -20.54 7.13
CA PRO A 150 -10.65 -19.62 7.18
C PRO A 150 -11.66 -19.99 8.27
N GLU A 151 -12.07 -18.97 9.01
CA GLU A 151 -13.15 -18.97 10.00
C GLU A 151 -13.90 -17.64 9.87
N ALA A 152 -15.20 -17.66 9.55
CA ALA A 152 -15.93 -16.49 9.13
C ALA A 152 -15.79 -15.28 10.09
N GLY A 153 -15.98 -15.50 11.40
CA GLY A 153 -15.86 -14.43 12.39
C GLY A 153 -14.44 -13.87 12.52
N ARG A 154 -13.43 -14.73 12.59
CA ARG A 154 -12.03 -14.32 12.68
C ARG A 154 -11.55 -13.66 11.40
N CYS A 155 -11.96 -14.17 10.24
CA CYS A 155 -11.63 -13.58 8.95
C CYS A 155 -12.30 -12.23 8.76
N ALA A 156 -13.53 -12.03 9.25
CA ALA A 156 -14.21 -10.73 9.23
C ALA A 156 -13.45 -9.68 10.07
N ALA A 157 -12.98 -10.06 11.26
CA ALA A 157 -12.12 -9.20 12.09
C ALA A 157 -10.78 -8.90 11.39
N CYS A 158 -10.18 -9.88 10.74
CA CYS A 158 -8.92 -9.77 10.00
C CYS A 158 -9.06 -8.91 8.73
N ALA A 159 -10.24 -8.93 8.08
CA ALA A 159 -10.58 -8.10 6.93
C ALA A 159 -11.03 -6.66 7.32
N GLY A 160 -11.11 -6.36 8.62
CA GLY A 160 -11.59 -5.07 9.11
C GLY A 160 -13.12 -4.90 9.06
N LEU A 161 -13.87 -5.95 8.74
CA LEU A 161 -15.35 -5.92 8.65
C LEU A 161 -16.04 -6.02 10.03
N ALA A 162 -15.34 -6.45 11.07
CA ALA A 162 -15.88 -6.47 12.42
C ALA A 162 -16.03 -5.04 12.92
N ALA A 163 -17.21 -4.70 13.45
CA ALA A 163 -17.40 -3.49 14.22
C ALA A 163 -16.46 -3.55 15.45
N SER A 164 -15.27 -3.03 15.28
CA SER A 164 -14.29 -2.99 16.35
C SER A 164 -14.82 -2.04 17.41
N GLY A 165 -14.78 -2.48 18.66
CA GLY A 165 -14.98 -1.63 19.84
C GLY A 165 -14.21 -0.32 19.67
N SER A 166 -14.61 0.73 20.40
CA SER A 166 -14.18 2.12 20.16
C SER A 166 -12.67 2.22 19.85
N PRO A 167 -12.23 3.19 19.03
CA PRO A 167 -10.82 3.41 18.71
C PRO A 167 -9.92 3.48 19.95
N ALA A 168 -10.49 3.92 21.11
CA ALA A 168 -9.84 3.95 22.39
C ALA A 168 -9.52 2.53 22.93
N VAL A 169 -10.39 1.55 22.73
CA VAL A 169 -10.16 0.16 23.16
C VAL A 169 -9.08 -0.51 22.30
N ARG A 170 -9.04 -0.22 20.99
CA ARG A 170 -7.97 -0.70 20.08
C ARG A 170 -6.61 -0.06 20.39
N ALA A 171 -6.60 1.24 20.68
CA ALA A 171 -5.38 1.95 21.08
C ALA A 171 -4.88 1.47 22.44
N ALA A 172 -5.79 1.23 23.41
CA ALA A 172 -5.46 0.68 24.72
C ALA A 172 -4.93 -0.76 24.61
N ALA A 173 -5.54 -1.61 23.79
CA ALA A 173 -5.07 -2.99 23.57
C ALA A 173 -3.70 -3.04 22.86
N ARG A 174 -3.44 -2.14 21.88
CA ARG A 174 -2.12 -2.01 21.26
C ARG A 174 -1.07 -1.45 22.23
N GLY A 175 -1.42 -0.43 23.03
CA GLY A 175 -0.52 0.12 24.03
C GLY A 175 -0.16 -0.89 25.12
N LEU A 176 -1.10 -1.73 25.55
CA LEU A 176 -0.89 -2.79 26.53
C LEU A 176 0.05 -3.89 26.00
N ARG A 177 -0.04 -4.28 24.72
CA ARG A 177 0.87 -5.27 24.09
C ARG A 177 2.31 -4.76 23.96
N THR A 178 2.50 -3.46 23.80
CA THR A 178 3.85 -2.86 23.78
C THR A 178 4.50 -2.87 25.17
N ILE A 179 3.69 -2.76 26.22
CA ILE A 179 4.14 -2.82 27.62
C ILE A 179 4.42 -4.26 28.07
N GLU A 180 3.78 -5.27 27.47
CA GLU A 180 3.92 -6.70 27.80
C GLU A 180 5.36 -7.22 27.64
N ARG A 181 6.17 -6.60 26.78
CA ARG A 181 7.59 -6.95 26.58
C ARG A 181 8.52 -6.55 27.76
N HIS A 182 8.03 -5.74 28.70
CA HIS A 182 8.83 -5.20 29.80
C HIS A 182 8.27 -5.51 31.19
N LEU A 183 7.19 -6.30 31.30
CA LEU A 183 6.53 -6.61 32.59
C LEU A 183 6.89 -8.01 33.11
N PRO A 184 7.01 -8.20 34.45
CA PRO A 184 7.22 -9.52 35.05
C PRO A 184 6.09 -10.49 34.70
N ARG A 185 6.45 -11.76 34.50
CA ARG A 185 5.56 -12.85 34.05
C ARG A 185 4.22 -12.97 34.82
N ALA A 186 4.17 -12.56 36.08
CA ALA A 186 2.96 -12.61 36.90
C ALA A 186 1.92 -11.53 36.51
N LEU A 187 2.33 -10.33 36.11
CA LEU A 187 1.41 -9.28 35.60
C LEU A 187 0.93 -9.58 34.18
N ALA A 188 1.75 -10.23 33.33
CA ALA A 188 1.36 -10.66 32.00
C ALA A 188 0.22 -11.71 32.01
N ALA A 189 0.17 -12.56 33.02
CA ALA A 189 -0.92 -13.54 33.21
C ALA A 189 -2.26 -12.84 33.59
N TRP A 190 -2.21 -11.83 34.45
CA TRP A 190 -3.37 -11.02 34.84
C TRP A 190 -3.90 -10.17 33.67
N GLN A 191 -3.00 -9.58 32.87
CA GLN A 191 -3.37 -8.85 31.68
C GLN A 191 -4.01 -9.74 30.61
N ARG A 192 -3.52 -10.96 30.41
CA ARG A 192 -4.14 -11.93 29.49
C ARG A 192 -5.58 -12.25 29.88
N LEU A 193 -5.87 -12.37 31.16
CA LEU A 193 -7.23 -12.60 31.69
C LEU A 193 -8.16 -11.37 31.46
N LEU A 194 -7.66 -10.16 31.60
CA LEU A 194 -8.41 -8.93 31.36
C LEU A 194 -8.62 -8.63 29.85
N VAL A 195 -7.62 -8.90 29.03
CA VAL A 195 -7.68 -8.72 27.58
C VAL A 195 -8.50 -9.81 26.90
N SER A 196 -8.47 -11.06 27.40
CA SER A 196 -9.32 -12.14 26.87
C SER A 196 -10.81 -11.92 27.15
N GLY A 197 -11.14 -11.17 28.21
CA GLY A 197 -12.51 -10.72 28.48
C GLY A 197 -12.99 -9.59 27.59
N ALA A 198 -12.08 -8.71 27.14
CA ALA A 198 -12.39 -7.55 26.29
C ALA A 198 -12.31 -7.89 24.77
N SER A 199 -11.69 -9.03 24.40
CA SER A 199 -11.47 -9.43 23.00
C SER A 199 -12.62 -10.23 22.38
N ARG A 200 -13.75 -10.36 23.04
CA ARG A 200 -15.00 -10.79 22.39
C ARG A 200 -15.69 -9.56 21.79
N SER A 201 -15.08 -8.95 20.78
CA SER A 201 -15.81 -8.10 19.87
C SER A 201 -16.85 -8.99 19.19
N VAL A 202 -18.11 -8.68 19.39
CA VAL A 202 -19.21 -9.34 18.68
C VAL A 202 -19.04 -8.97 17.23
N VAL A 203 -18.56 -9.93 16.42
CA VAL A 203 -18.51 -9.75 14.97
C VAL A 203 -19.95 -9.69 14.47
N PRO A 204 -20.38 -8.64 13.76
CA PRO A 204 -21.73 -8.58 13.22
C PRO A 204 -21.97 -9.79 12.33
N GLU A 205 -23.14 -10.36 12.41
CA GLU A 205 -23.53 -11.53 11.58
C GLU A 205 -23.41 -11.21 10.09
N SER A 206 -23.72 -9.96 9.69
CA SER A 206 -23.51 -9.46 8.33
C SER A 206 -22.06 -9.55 7.85
N ALA A 207 -21.08 -9.20 8.71
CA ALA A 207 -19.66 -9.27 8.35
C ALA A 207 -19.16 -10.72 8.21
N ALA A 208 -19.66 -11.64 9.06
CA ALA A 208 -19.38 -13.07 8.92
C ALA A 208 -20.00 -13.64 7.64
N ALA A 209 -21.22 -13.18 7.28
CA ALA A 209 -21.90 -13.57 6.04
C ALA A 209 -21.14 -13.09 4.78
N GLU A 210 -20.53 -11.90 4.79
CA GLU A 210 -19.67 -11.42 3.69
C GLU A 210 -18.45 -12.32 3.48
N ILE A 211 -17.79 -12.75 4.55
CA ILE A 211 -16.69 -13.71 4.45
C ILE A 211 -17.18 -15.06 3.92
N THR A 212 -18.34 -15.53 4.37
CA THR A 212 -18.93 -16.77 3.89
C THR A 212 -19.16 -16.72 2.38
N ARG A 213 -19.80 -15.66 1.87
CA ARG A 213 -19.99 -15.44 0.42
C ARG A 213 -18.66 -15.45 -0.34
N ARG A 214 -17.63 -14.73 0.18
CA ARG A 214 -16.31 -14.75 -0.45
C ARG A 214 -15.70 -16.16 -0.54
N LEU A 215 -15.88 -16.97 0.49
CA LEU A 215 -15.37 -18.35 0.50
C LEU A 215 -16.18 -19.27 -0.43
N GLU A 216 -17.48 -19.01 -0.58
CA GLU A 216 -18.34 -19.68 -1.57
C GLU A 216 -17.91 -19.32 -3.00
N ASP A 217 -17.66 -18.04 -3.30
CA ASP A 217 -17.12 -17.62 -4.60
C ASP A 217 -15.75 -18.25 -4.88
N ALA A 218 -14.88 -18.34 -3.88
CA ALA A 218 -13.58 -18.98 -4.02
C ALA A 218 -13.70 -20.49 -4.32
N ARG A 219 -14.68 -21.17 -3.72
CA ARG A 219 -14.99 -22.58 -4.05
C ARG A 219 -15.56 -22.70 -5.44
N ALA A 220 -16.47 -21.80 -5.85
CA ALA A 220 -17.03 -21.77 -7.18
C ALA A 220 -15.96 -21.59 -8.28
N VAL A 221 -14.94 -20.77 -8.03
CA VAL A 221 -13.76 -20.67 -8.91
C VAL A 221 -13.05 -22.02 -9.02
N CYS A 222 -12.76 -22.68 -7.88
CA CYS A 222 -12.15 -23.99 -7.88
C CYS A 222 -13.02 -25.04 -8.60
N ASP A 223 -14.36 -24.96 -8.41
CA ASP A 223 -15.30 -25.87 -9.06
C ASP A 223 -15.41 -25.66 -10.57
N SER A 224 -15.21 -24.44 -11.04
CA SER A 224 -15.18 -24.09 -12.47
C SER A 224 -13.87 -24.54 -13.15
N ALA A 225 -12.77 -24.69 -12.40
CA ALA A 225 -11.50 -25.12 -12.98
C ALA A 225 -11.51 -26.60 -13.33
N GLY A 226 -11.15 -26.95 -14.56
CA GLY A 226 -10.99 -28.34 -15.00
C GLY A 226 -9.79 -29.03 -14.34
N ARG A 227 -8.74 -28.28 -14.06
CA ARG A 227 -7.51 -28.72 -13.38
C ARG A 227 -7.03 -27.64 -12.43
N ILE A 228 -6.59 -28.07 -11.23
CA ILE A 228 -6.02 -27.19 -10.21
C ILE A 228 -4.58 -27.63 -9.96
N LEU A 229 -3.64 -26.69 -10.09
CA LEU A 229 -2.21 -26.94 -9.96
C LEU A 229 -1.72 -26.39 -8.62
N ALA A 230 -1.06 -27.23 -7.83
CA ALA A 230 -0.47 -26.86 -6.55
C ALA A 230 1.05 -26.99 -6.63
N PRO A 231 1.84 -25.92 -6.48
CA PRO A 231 3.30 -25.96 -6.55
C PRO A 231 3.99 -26.65 -5.37
N SER A 232 3.29 -26.94 -4.28
CA SER A 232 3.81 -27.66 -3.12
C SER A 232 2.77 -28.58 -2.49
N LYS A 233 3.23 -29.63 -1.82
CA LYS A 233 2.37 -30.54 -1.07
C LYS A 233 1.65 -29.83 0.07
N THR A 234 2.35 -28.98 0.79
CA THR A 234 1.77 -28.17 1.88
C THR A 234 0.59 -27.34 1.40
N LEU A 235 0.71 -26.68 0.24
CA LEU A 235 -0.38 -25.91 -0.32
C LEU A 235 -1.55 -26.83 -0.72
N MET A 236 -1.26 -27.92 -1.42
CA MET A 236 -2.26 -28.90 -1.83
C MET A 236 -3.06 -29.41 -0.62
N GLU A 237 -2.40 -29.83 0.45
CA GLU A 237 -3.03 -30.28 1.69
C GLU A 237 -3.92 -29.22 2.33
N ARG A 238 -3.52 -27.94 2.28
CA ARG A 238 -4.32 -26.82 2.80
C ARG A 238 -5.61 -26.64 2.01
N PHE A 239 -5.54 -26.74 0.68
CA PHE A 239 -6.72 -26.65 -0.17
C PHE A 239 -7.61 -27.89 -0.08
N VAL A 240 -7.05 -29.09 0.14
CA VAL A 240 -7.84 -30.28 0.47
C VAL A 240 -8.64 -30.08 1.76
N ARG A 241 -8.02 -29.53 2.82
CA ARG A 241 -8.73 -29.13 4.06
C ARG A 241 -9.76 -28.02 3.85
N PHE A 242 -9.56 -27.17 2.87
CA PHE A 242 -10.53 -26.14 2.47
C PHE A 242 -11.75 -26.73 1.74
N GLY A 243 -11.71 -28.02 1.36
CA GLY A 243 -12.81 -28.77 0.75
C GLY A 243 -12.63 -29.05 -0.74
N ILE A 244 -11.45 -28.80 -1.31
CA ILE A 244 -11.18 -29.14 -2.72
C ILE A 244 -10.78 -30.61 -2.81
N PRO A 245 -11.47 -31.43 -3.66
CA PRO A 245 -11.15 -32.85 -3.80
C PRO A 245 -9.73 -33.08 -4.32
N PRO A 246 -8.92 -33.98 -3.69
CA PRO A 246 -7.56 -34.28 -4.15
C PRO A 246 -7.50 -34.71 -5.60
N SER A 247 -8.53 -35.44 -6.10
CA SER A 247 -8.61 -35.88 -7.49
C SER A 247 -8.63 -34.80 -8.54
N ARG A 248 -8.95 -33.54 -8.14
CA ARG A 248 -8.97 -32.36 -9.03
C ARG A 248 -7.67 -31.56 -8.98
N MET A 249 -6.75 -31.96 -8.09
CA MET A 249 -5.51 -31.24 -7.85
C MET A 249 -4.32 -32.04 -8.38
N LEU A 250 -3.40 -31.36 -9.01
CA LEU A 250 -2.13 -31.91 -9.48
C LEU A 250 -0.99 -31.17 -8.80
N LEU A 251 -0.01 -31.93 -8.31
CA LEU A 251 1.24 -31.34 -7.82
C LEU A 251 2.08 -30.94 -9.03
N GLN A 252 2.43 -29.67 -9.14
CA GLN A 252 3.24 -29.12 -10.24
C GLN A 252 4.50 -28.47 -9.70
N GLU A 253 5.64 -29.01 -9.99
CA GLU A 253 6.89 -28.30 -9.82
C GLU A 253 7.01 -27.21 -10.86
N GLN A 254 7.01 -25.95 -10.46
CA GLN A 254 7.19 -24.80 -11.34
C GLN A 254 8.65 -24.65 -11.74
N GLY A 255 8.92 -24.51 -13.04
CA GLY A 255 10.25 -24.27 -13.60
C GLY A 255 10.66 -22.80 -13.55
N ILE A 256 11.97 -22.55 -13.70
CA ILE A 256 12.54 -21.20 -13.86
C ILE A 256 13.42 -21.13 -15.12
N ASP A 257 13.72 -19.90 -15.56
CA ASP A 257 14.76 -19.71 -16.57
C ASP A 257 16.15 -19.89 -15.91
N VAL A 258 16.79 -21.02 -16.18
CA VAL A 258 18.11 -21.34 -15.63
C VAL A 258 19.26 -20.74 -16.42
N ARG A 259 19.03 -20.23 -17.62
CA ARG A 259 20.10 -19.72 -18.53
C ARG A 259 20.91 -18.58 -17.92
N PRO A 260 20.32 -17.61 -17.20
CA PRO A 260 21.09 -16.53 -16.58
C PRO A 260 22.02 -16.99 -15.46
N PHE A 261 21.82 -18.22 -14.94
CA PHE A 261 22.63 -18.79 -13.86
C PHE A 261 23.74 -19.74 -14.37
N ALA A 262 23.78 -19.97 -15.67
CA ALA A 262 24.78 -20.86 -16.27
C ALA A 262 26.17 -20.22 -16.28
N GLY A 263 27.18 -20.97 -15.88
CA GLY A 263 28.59 -20.52 -15.93
C GLY A 263 28.97 -19.49 -14.88
N LEU A 264 28.14 -19.27 -13.86
CA LEU A 264 28.49 -18.38 -12.76
C LEU A 264 29.70 -18.90 -11.99
N THR A 265 30.70 -18.04 -11.79
CA THR A 265 31.89 -18.31 -10.98
C THR A 265 31.78 -17.57 -9.64
N ARG A 266 32.35 -18.14 -8.62
CA ARG A 266 32.34 -17.52 -7.27
C ARG A 266 33.77 -17.30 -6.82
N GLU A 267 34.10 -16.03 -6.54
CA GLU A 267 35.42 -15.68 -6.02
C GLU A 267 35.62 -16.26 -4.61
N PRO A 268 36.80 -16.83 -4.33
CA PRO A 268 37.15 -17.25 -2.97
C PRO A 268 37.06 -16.09 -1.98
N SER A 269 36.68 -16.40 -0.74
CA SER A 269 36.56 -15.41 0.33
C SER A 269 36.88 -16.06 1.67
N ASP A 270 37.59 -15.33 2.55
CA ASP A 270 37.85 -15.73 3.93
C ASP A 270 36.58 -15.56 4.81
N LEU A 271 35.59 -14.80 4.33
CA LEU A 271 34.35 -14.58 5.02
C LEU A 271 33.25 -15.49 4.43
N LEU A 272 32.38 -16.01 5.29
CA LEU A 272 31.13 -16.63 4.86
C LEU A 272 30.14 -15.53 4.42
N ARG A 273 29.84 -15.45 3.12
CA ARG A 273 28.97 -14.43 2.52
C ARG A 273 27.52 -14.92 2.56
N LEU A 274 26.74 -14.35 3.47
CA LEU A 274 25.31 -14.61 3.60
C LEU A 274 24.51 -13.55 2.83
N GLY A 275 23.43 -13.96 2.17
CA GLY A 275 22.55 -13.04 1.50
C GLY A 275 21.08 -13.29 1.75
N PHE A 276 20.29 -12.23 1.66
CA PHE A 276 18.83 -12.25 1.55
C PHE A 276 18.45 -11.54 0.26
N ALA A 277 17.50 -12.11 -0.50
CA ALA A 277 16.95 -11.48 -1.70
C ALA A 277 15.42 -11.58 -1.70
N GLY A 278 14.75 -10.44 -1.81
CA GLY A 278 13.29 -10.33 -1.85
C GLY A 278 12.74 -9.11 -1.14
N SER A 279 11.44 -8.89 -1.23
CA SER A 279 10.76 -7.75 -0.60
C SER A 279 10.99 -7.73 0.91
N LEU A 280 11.40 -6.58 1.45
CA LEU A 280 11.68 -6.39 2.87
C LEU A 280 10.37 -6.12 3.62
N MET A 281 9.60 -7.18 3.85
CA MET A 281 8.31 -7.14 4.55
C MET A 281 8.30 -8.07 5.76
N ALA A 282 7.37 -7.84 6.68
CA ALA A 282 7.28 -8.57 7.94
C ALA A 282 7.18 -10.09 7.76
N SER A 283 6.43 -10.57 6.77
CA SER A 283 6.24 -12.00 6.48
C SER A 283 7.51 -12.70 5.99
N LYS A 284 8.39 -11.98 5.30
CA LYS A 284 9.71 -12.47 4.85
C LYS A 284 10.78 -12.42 5.95
N ALA A 285 10.54 -11.64 7.00
CA ALA A 285 11.29 -11.57 8.25
C ALA A 285 12.83 -11.40 8.13
N PRO A 286 13.37 -10.49 7.29
CA PRO A 286 14.83 -10.27 7.20
C PRO A 286 15.44 -9.83 8.53
N HIS A 287 14.68 -9.28 9.47
CA HIS A 287 15.15 -8.94 10.83
C HIS A 287 15.69 -10.17 11.57
N VAL A 288 15.13 -11.36 11.37
CA VAL A 288 15.60 -12.61 12.00
C VAL A 288 17.03 -12.94 11.57
N LEU A 289 17.37 -12.71 10.30
CA LEU A 289 18.72 -12.88 9.78
C LEU A 289 19.69 -11.84 10.35
N ILE A 290 19.30 -10.56 10.34
CA ILE A 290 20.14 -9.48 10.87
C ILE A 290 20.44 -9.71 12.36
N GLU A 291 19.43 -10.12 13.16
CA GLU A 291 19.60 -10.46 14.58
C GLU A 291 20.51 -11.69 14.77
N ALA A 292 20.38 -12.69 13.91
CA ALA A 292 21.24 -13.89 13.97
C ALA A 292 22.70 -13.51 13.74
N VAL A 293 23.00 -12.73 12.70
CA VAL A 293 24.35 -12.28 12.35
C VAL A 293 24.93 -11.34 13.40
N ALA A 294 24.14 -10.42 13.95
CA ALA A 294 24.61 -9.49 14.99
C ALA A 294 25.15 -10.17 16.26
N GLY A 295 24.83 -11.43 16.48
CA GLY A 295 25.36 -12.21 17.62
C GLY A 295 26.52 -13.14 17.27
N LEU A 296 27.05 -13.09 16.05
CA LEU A 296 28.23 -13.86 15.64
C LEU A 296 29.52 -13.06 15.91
N PRO A 297 30.65 -13.75 16.04
CA PRO A 297 31.98 -13.08 16.13
C PRO A 297 32.22 -12.19 14.90
N SER A 298 32.72 -10.98 15.13
CA SER A 298 33.04 -10.04 14.05
C SER A 298 34.11 -10.59 13.12
N GLY A 299 34.01 -10.26 11.83
CA GLY A 299 35.05 -10.62 10.85
C GLY A 299 35.04 -12.07 10.35
N ARG A 300 33.97 -12.86 10.64
CA ARG A 300 33.77 -14.20 10.06
C ARG A 300 32.70 -14.28 9.01
N VAL A 301 31.78 -13.31 9.01
CA VAL A 301 30.56 -13.31 8.14
C VAL A 301 30.40 -11.92 7.52
N SER A 302 30.02 -11.86 6.24
CA SER A 302 29.45 -10.68 5.61
C SER A 302 27.97 -10.91 5.31
N LEU A 303 27.15 -9.86 5.39
CA LEU A 303 25.72 -9.93 5.18
C LEU A 303 25.27 -8.92 4.13
N THR A 304 24.74 -9.41 3.02
CA THR A 304 24.13 -8.60 1.96
C THR A 304 22.62 -8.77 1.97
N ILE A 305 21.87 -7.67 2.02
CA ILE A 305 20.41 -7.63 1.97
C ILE A 305 19.98 -6.93 0.67
N ALA A 306 19.31 -7.65 -0.20
CA ALA A 306 18.78 -7.12 -1.46
C ALA A 306 17.25 -7.10 -1.44
N GLY A 307 16.67 -5.93 -1.65
CA GLY A 307 15.22 -5.72 -1.70
C GLY A 307 14.80 -4.36 -1.19
N ASP A 308 13.61 -3.93 -1.60
CA ASP A 308 12.98 -2.71 -1.14
C ASP A 308 12.08 -2.96 0.06
N LEU A 309 11.95 -1.94 0.90
CA LEU A 309 10.98 -1.93 1.99
C LEU A 309 9.57 -1.95 1.39
N ALA A 310 8.81 -2.97 1.72
CA ALA A 310 7.45 -3.15 1.23
C ALA A 310 6.44 -3.14 2.38
N SER A 311 5.28 -2.51 2.14
CA SER A 311 4.17 -2.57 3.07
C SER A 311 3.55 -3.98 3.09
N TYR A 312 3.02 -4.39 4.23
CA TYR A 312 2.26 -5.61 4.36
C TYR A 312 0.78 -5.26 4.55
N HIS A 313 -0.03 -5.38 3.48
CA HIS A 313 -1.44 -4.96 3.47
C HIS A 313 -1.64 -3.51 3.96
N GLY A 314 -0.81 -2.59 3.46
CA GLY A 314 -0.86 -1.17 3.83
C GLY A 314 -0.18 -0.83 5.17
N ASP A 315 0.29 -1.83 5.94
CA ASP A 315 1.04 -1.60 7.17
C ASP A 315 2.54 -1.38 6.88
N ASN A 316 3.00 -0.15 7.11
CA ASN A 316 4.40 0.27 6.98
C ASN A 316 5.18 0.24 8.31
N SER A 317 4.57 -0.20 9.41
CA SER A 317 5.20 -0.18 10.74
C SER A 317 6.50 -0.99 10.80
N TYR A 318 6.58 -2.06 10.02
CA TYR A 318 7.75 -2.91 9.91
C TYR A 318 8.97 -2.18 9.35
N ALA A 319 8.79 -1.25 8.43
CA ALA A 319 9.87 -0.43 7.90
C ALA A 319 10.58 0.40 9.00
N GLY A 320 9.81 0.88 9.98
CA GLY A 320 10.33 1.59 11.15
C GLY A 320 11.21 0.71 12.05
N ILE A 321 10.94 -0.59 12.10
CA ILE A 321 11.73 -1.57 12.85
C ILE A 321 12.98 -1.98 12.06
N LEU A 322 12.83 -2.25 10.76
CA LEU A 322 13.87 -2.83 9.95
C LEU A 322 14.93 -1.79 9.52
N ARG A 323 14.53 -0.56 9.18
CA ARG A 323 15.45 0.48 8.69
C ARG A 323 16.64 0.75 9.61
N PRO A 324 16.48 0.89 10.95
CA PRO A 324 17.62 1.02 11.86
C PRO A 324 18.53 -0.21 11.89
N MET A 325 17.99 -1.40 11.63
CA MET A 325 18.77 -2.64 11.60
C MET A 325 19.62 -2.74 10.32
N LEU A 326 19.09 -2.31 9.18
CA LEU A 326 19.79 -2.23 7.90
C LEU A 326 20.94 -1.22 7.90
N GLN A 327 20.89 -0.23 8.78
CA GLN A 327 21.94 0.81 8.93
C GLN A 327 23.06 0.41 9.89
N LYS A 328 23.00 -0.78 10.50
CA LYS A 328 24.07 -1.27 11.39
C LYS A 328 25.33 -1.63 10.62
N SER A 329 26.48 -1.41 11.26
CA SER A 329 27.76 -1.88 10.75
C SER A 329 27.72 -3.39 10.47
N GLY A 330 28.23 -3.80 9.33
CA GLY A 330 28.27 -5.22 8.90
C GLY A 330 27.05 -5.70 8.10
N VAL A 331 26.08 -4.82 7.82
CA VAL A 331 24.98 -5.10 6.89
C VAL A 331 25.15 -4.25 5.63
N GLU A 332 25.28 -4.88 4.49
CA GLU A 332 25.26 -4.23 3.19
C GLU A 332 23.83 -4.29 2.63
N TRP A 333 23.15 -3.15 2.59
CA TRP A 333 21.80 -3.04 2.01
C TRP A 333 21.85 -2.41 0.63
N LEU A 334 21.48 -3.18 -0.40
CA LEU A 334 21.55 -2.79 -1.82
C LEU A 334 20.29 -2.07 -2.32
N GLY A 335 19.19 -2.05 -1.53
CA GLY A 335 17.88 -1.65 -2.05
C GLY A 335 17.32 -2.68 -3.02
N GLY A 336 16.37 -2.25 -3.88
CA GLY A 336 15.80 -3.08 -4.93
C GLY A 336 16.83 -3.46 -6.00
N VAL A 337 16.89 -4.73 -6.32
CA VAL A 337 17.79 -5.27 -7.35
C VAL A 337 16.96 -5.73 -8.54
N ALA A 338 17.24 -5.19 -9.72
CA ALA A 338 16.59 -5.63 -10.96
C ALA A 338 16.81 -7.13 -11.20
N HIS A 339 15.77 -7.83 -11.71
CA HIS A 339 15.81 -9.30 -11.83
C HIS A 339 16.99 -9.80 -12.65
N GLU A 340 17.39 -9.07 -13.70
CA GLU A 340 18.54 -9.39 -14.55
C GLU A 340 19.87 -9.37 -13.78
N LYS A 341 19.95 -8.70 -12.63
CA LYS A 341 21.13 -8.63 -11.77
C LYS A 341 21.12 -9.68 -10.64
N VAL A 342 20.02 -10.39 -10.44
CA VAL A 342 19.89 -11.44 -9.41
C VAL A 342 20.94 -12.54 -9.59
N PRO A 343 21.26 -13.04 -10.81
CA PRO A 343 22.32 -14.05 -10.99
C PRO A 343 23.68 -13.57 -10.47
N ALA A 344 24.07 -12.32 -10.77
CA ALA A 344 25.33 -11.74 -10.31
C ALA A 344 25.34 -11.55 -8.77
N LEU A 345 24.22 -11.14 -8.17
CA LEU A 345 24.06 -11.08 -6.73
C LEU A 345 24.26 -12.47 -6.11
N LEU A 346 23.60 -13.52 -6.62
CA LEU A 346 23.72 -14.86 -6.07
C LEU A 346 25.14 -15.44 -6.26
N ALA A 347 25.85 -15.09 -7.33
CA ALA A 347 27.24 -15.46 -7.52
C ALA A 347 28.18 -14.83 -6.48
N SER A 348 27.86 -13.66 -5.93
CA SER A 348 28.64 -12.99 -4.90
C SER A 348 28.47 -13.59 -3.48
N LEU A 349 27.51 -14.51 -3.29
CA LEU A 349 27.17 -15.12 -2.00
C LEU A 349 27.73 -16.54 -1.87
N ASP A 350 27.85 -17.03 -0.64
CA ASP A 350 28.13 -18.43 -0.32
C ASP A 350 26.88 -19.19 0.09
N VAL A 351 25.91 -18.51 0.67
CA VAL A 351 24.65 -19.08 1.18
C VAL A 351 23.53 -18.05 1.07
N LEU A 352 22.38 -18.48 0.56
CA LEU A 352 21.16 -17.70 0.63
C LEU A 352 20.38 -18.02 1.91
N VAL A 353 19.78 -17.02 2.56
CA VAL A 353 18.94 -17.20 3.75
C VAL A 353 17.51 -16.76 3.47
N VAL A 354 16.55 -17.66 3.75
CA VAL A 354 15.10 -17.43 3.55
C VAL A 354 14.38 -17.60 4.88
N PRO A 355 14.34 -16.54 5.72
CA PRO A 355 13.86 -16.60 7.10
C PRO A 355 12.35 -16.35 7.24
N SER A 356 11.57 -16.55 6.18
CA SER A 356 10.14 -16.27 6.15
C SER A 356 9.38 -16.91 7.32
N ILE A 357 8.45 -16.14 7.90
CA ILE A 357 7.60 -16.61 9.02
C ILE A 357 6.20 -17.08 8.56
N TRP A 358 5.83 -16.82 7.31
CA TRP A 358 4.61 -17.34 6.71
C TRP A 358 4.85 -18.67 5.99
N ILE A 359 3.76 -19.36 5.69
CA ILE A 359 3.81 -20.66 5.02
C ILE A 359 4.02 -20.44 3.53
N GLU A 360 5.29 -20.27 3.13
CA GLU A 360 5.67 -20.12 1.72
C GLU A 360 5.19 -21.34 0.91
N ASN A 361 4.79 -21.06 -0.32
CA ASN A 361 4.36 -22.11 -1.23
C ASN A 361 5.56 -22.78 -1.93
N SER A 362 6.17 -22.09 -2.89
CA SER A 362 7.34 -22.58 -3.64
C SER A 362 8.23 -21.37 -3.99
N PRO A 363 9.02 -20.87 -3.01
CA PRO A 363 9.76 -19.62 -3.20
C PRO A 363 10.80 -19.73 -4.31
N PHE A 364 10.62 -18.94 -5.37
CA PHE A 364 11.48 -18.95 -6.56
C PHE A 364 12.94 -18.64 -6.22
N VAL A 365 13.19 -17.77 -5.25
CA VAL A 365 14.53 -17.40 -4.83
C VAL A 365 15.36 -18.61 -4.35
N ILE A 366 14.71 -19.65 -3.82
CA ILE A 366 15.41 -20.92 -3.47
C ILE A 366 15.81 -21.68 -4.74
N LYS A 367 14.94 -21.72 -5.75
CA LYS A 367 15.26 -22.35 -7.04
C LYS A 367 16.34 -21.60 -7.78
N GLU A 368 16.32 -20.27 -7.74
CA GLU A 368 17.36 -19.39 -8.29
C GLU A 368 18.70 -19.61 -7.59
N ALA A 369 18.70 -19.73 -6.25
CA ALA A 369 19.90 -20.07 -5.48
C ALA A 369 20.45 -21.45 -5.89
N PHE A 370 19.61 -22.45 -6.04
CA PHE A 370 20.01 -23.79 -6.49
C PHE A 370 20.55 -23.76 -7.93
N ALA A 371 19.92 -23.00 -8.83
CA ALA A 371 20.44 -22.81 -10.19
C ALA A 371 21.80 -22.11 -10.20
N ALA A 372 22.07 -21.21 -9.24
CA ALA A 372 23.36 -20.57 -9.02
C ALA A 372 24.37 -21.43 -8.22
N GLY A 373 24.03 -22.67 -7.86
CA GLY A 373 24.89 -23.55 -7.05
C GLY A 373 25.04 -23.10 -5.59
N LEU A 374 24.03 -22.41 -5.04
CA LEU A 374 24.01 -21.83 -3.70
C LEU A 374 23.18 -22.71 -2.75
N PRO A 375 23.72 -23.22 -1.65
CA PRO A 375 22.91 -23.83 -0.60
C PRO A 375 22.09 -22.80 0.15
N VAL A 376 20.99 -23.24 0.77
CA VAL A 376 20.00 -22.35 1.39
C VAL A 376 19.81 -22.66 2.87
N LEU A 377 19.81 -21.60 3.71
CA LEU A 377 19.29 -21.70 5.07
C LEU A 377 17.84 -21.23 5.06
N ALA A 378 16.90 -22.06 5.43
CA ALA A 378 15.48 -21.72 5.35
C ALA A 378 14.73 -22.01 6.66
N SER A 379 13.64 -21.28 6.86
CA SER A 379 12.69 -21.64 7.91
C SER A 379 12.09 -23.03 7.63
N ASN A 380 12.06 -23.91 8.65
CA ASN A 380 11.43 -25.23 8.57
C ASN A 380 9.90 -25.08 8.52
N LEU A 381 9.38 -24.62 7.35
CA LEU A 381 7.99 -24.23 7.20
C LEU A 381 7.54 -24.30 5.73
N GLY A 382 6.42 -24.98 5.47
CA GLY A 382 5.76 -25.00 4.16
C GLY A 382 6.64 -25.46 3.02
N GLY A 383 6.50 -24.84 1.86
CA GLY A 383 7.27 -25.18 0.67
C GLY A 383 8.76 -24.92 0.78
N MET A 384 9.22 -24.12 1.75
CA MET A 384 10.65 -23.99 2.04
C MET A 384 11.23 -25.32 2.54
N ALA A 385 10.55 -25.97 3.48
CA ALA A 385 10.96 -27.28 4.02
C ALA A 385 10.78 -28.43 3.00
N GLU A 386 9.99 -28.24 1.94
CA GLU A 386 9.91 -29.21 0.84
C GLU A 386 11.08 -29.08 -0.14
N LEU A 387 11.57 -27.86 -0.39
CA LEU A 387 12.67 -27.58 -1.31
C LEU A 387 14.03 -27.81 -0.64
N VAL A 388 14.17 -27.40 0.64
CA VAL A 388 15.42 -27.49 1.38
C VAL A 388 15.43 -28.79 2.20
N GLN A 389 16.31 -29.71 1.83
CA GLN A 389 16.55 -30.96 2.55
C GLN A 389 17.69 -30.75 3.54
N ASP A 390 17.36 -30.78 4.85
CA ASP A 390 18.31 -30.50 5.92
C ASP A 390 19.57 -31.39 5.85
N GLY A 391 20.75 -30.79 5.92
CA GLY A 391 22.05 -31.45 5.80
C GLY A 391 22.43 -31.90 4.38
N ARG A 392 21.57 -31.69 3.35
CA ARG A 392 21.85 -32.13 1.98
C ARG A 392 22.11 -30.97 1.01
N ASN A 393 21.13 -30.10 0.82
CA ASN A 393 21.21 -28.93 -0.09
C ASN A 393 21.05 -27.58 0.66
N GLY A 394 20.94 -27.66 1.98
CA GLY A 394 20.80 -26.53 2.87
C GLY A 394 20.59 -26.98 4.31
N LEU A 395 20.26 -26.03 5.19
CA LEU A 395 19.95 -26.33 6.59
C LEU A 395 18.62 -25.63 6.98
N LEU A 396 17.87 -26.28 7.86
CA LEU A 396 16.59 -25.80 8.33
C LEU A 396 16.67 -25.28 9.78
N PHE A 397 15.92 -24.23 10.07
CA PHE A 397 15.78 -23.69 11.43
C PHE A 397 14.31 -23.33 11.72
N THR A 398 13.97 -23.19 13.00
CA THR A 398 12.60 -22.83 13.42
C THR A 398 12.25 -21.41 12.94
N ALA A 399 11.12 -21.25 12.25
CA ALA A 399 10.67 -19.95 11.74
C ALA A 399 10.54 -18.92 12.87
N GLY A 400 11.16 -17.76 12.70
CA GLY A 400 11.19 -16.65 13.67
C GLY A 400 12.24 -16.81 14.78
N ASP A 401 13.04 -17.91 14.81
CA ASP A 401 14.08 -18.14 15.81
C ASP A 401 15.46 -17.63 15.30
N SER A 402 15.82 -16.41 15.64
CA SER A 402 17.12 -15.83 15.29
C SER A 402 18.29 -16.54 16.01
N ALA A 403 18.06 -17.09 17.21
CA ALA A 403 19.08 -17.89 17.93
C ALA A 403 19.28 -19.24 17.24
N GLY A 404 18.22 -19.88 16.76
CA GLY A 404 18.29 -21.10 15.96
C GLY A 404 19.03 -20.89 14.65
N LEU A 405 18.72 -19.81 13.92
CA LEU A 405 19.44 -19.45 12.70
C LEU A 405 20.93 -19.19 12.98
N ARG A 406 21.24 -18.50 14.07
CA ARG A 406 22.65 -18.28 14.49
C ARG A 406 23.37 -19.62 14.69
N ARG A 407 22.78 -20.59 15.40
CA ARG A 407 23.36 -21.93 15.58
C ARG A 407 23.64 -22.62 14.24
N VAL A 408 22.73 -22.51 13.29
CA VAL A 408 22.89 -23.08 11.94
C VAL A 408 24.03 -22.40 11.17
N ILE A 409 24.17 -21.06 11.27
CA ILE A 409 25.29 -20.33 10.66
C ILE A 409 26.61 -20.71 11.33
N THR A 410 26.65 -20.86 12.66
CA THR A 410 27.81 -21.28 13.41
C THR A 410 28.31 -22.66 12.95
N ARG A 411 27.43 -23.62 12.67
CA ARG A 411 27.80 -24.90 12.09
C ARG A 411 28.55 -24.77 10.76
N LEU A 412 28.08 -23.87 9.86
CA LEU A 412 28.75 -23.58 8.59
C LEU A 412 30.16 -23.01 8.78
N LEU A 413 30.37 -22.25 9.86
CA LEU A 413 31.66 -21.65 10.20
C LEU A 413 32.65 -22.65 10.85
N ASP A 414 32.14 -23.60 11.64
CA ASP A 414 32.93 -24.44 12.53
C ASP A 414 33.04 -25.90 12.06
N GLU A 415 32.16 -26.37 11.15
CA GLU A 415 32.19 -27.71 10.58
C GLU A 415 32.91 -27.70 9.21
N PRO A 416 34.18 -28.13 9.13
CA PRO A 416 34.94 -28.13 7.88
C PRO A 416 34.28 -29.00 6.82
N GLY A 417 34.11 -28.48 5.61
CA GLY A 417 33.56 -29.21 4.48
C GLY A 417 32.01 -29.24 4.43
N LEU A 418 31.29 -28.79 5.46
CA LEU A 418 29.81 -28.78 5.46
C LEU A 418 29.26 -27.98 4.27
N LEU A 419 29.77 -26.76 4.04
CA LEU A 419 29.35 -25.94 2.90
C LEU A 419 29.58 -26.63 1.55
N SER A 420 30.69 -27.33 1.39
CA SER A 420 31.00 -28.13 0.17
C SER A 420 30.04 -29.30 0.01
N THR A 421 29.69 -29.95 1.12
CA THR A 421 28.73 -31.07 1.13
C THR A 421 27.36 -30.58 0.70
N LEU A 422 26.88 -29.45 1.25
CA LEU A 422 25.61 -28.85 0.90
C LEU A 422 25.55 -28.43 -0.57
N ARG A 423 26.63 -27.86 -1.11
CA ARG A 423 26.73 -27.51 -2.55
C ARG A 423 26.62 -28.73 -3.46
N LYS A 424 27.25 -29.84 -3.10
CA LYS A 424 27.16 -31.11 -3.86
C LYS A 424 25.75 -31.73 -3.81
N GLY A 425 25.00 -31.47 -2.76
CA GLY A 425 23.66 -31.97 -2.56
C GLY A 425 22.54 -31.18 -3.26
N ILE A 426 22.87 -30.03 -3.93
CA ILE A 426 21.89 -29.21 -4.64
C ILE A 426 21.28 -29.98 -5.81
N PRO A 427 19.95 -30.12 -5.89
CA PRO A 427 19.29 -30.81 -6.97
C PRO A 427 19.32 -30.01 -8.27
N ARG A 428 19.15 -30.69 -9.39
CA ARG A 428 18.85 -30.02 -10.66
C ARG A 428 17.54 -29.27 -10.57
N VAL A 429 17.53 -28.04 -11.01
CA VAL A 429 16.32 -27.23 -11.05
C VAL A 429 15.57 -27.47 -12.38
N LYS A 430 14.25 -27.67 -12.31
CA LYS A 430 13.38 -27.76 -13.48
C LYS A 430 13.41 -26.48 -14.28
N THR A 431 13.63 -26.58 -15.61
CA THR A 431 13.64 -25.40 -16.47
C THR A 431 12.23 -24.94 -16.83
N ILE A 432 12.10 -23.66 -17.17
CA ILE A 432 10.81 -23.10 -17.65
C ILE A 432 10.36 -23.76 -18.97
N ASP A 433 11.29 -24.21 -19.81
CA ASP A 433 10.98 -24.88 -21.08
C ASP A 433 10.44 -26.31 -20.84
N GLU A 434 10.96 -27.04 -19.83
CA GLU A 434 10.42 -28.35 -19.39
C GLU A 434 9.02 -28.17 -18.78
N ASP A 435 8.83 -27.09 -18.01
CA ASP A 435 7.54 -26.78 -17.44
C ASP A 435 6.50 -26.39 -18.50
N ALA A 436 6.90 -25.62 -19.52
CA ALA A 436 6.04 -25.30 -20.66
C ALA A 436 5.64 -26.53 -21.45
N ALA A 437 6.56 -27.49 -21.63
CA ALA A 437 6.25 -28.77 -22.30
C ALA A 437 5.21 -29.59 -21.52
N TRP A 438 5.37 -29.70 -20.21
CA TRP A 438 4.44 -30.36 -19.31
C TRP A 438 3.07 -29.66 -19.30
N THR A 439 3.08 -28.33 -19.21
CA THR A 439 1.88 -27.49 -19.20
C THR A 439 1.11 -27.59 -20.53
N GLN A 440 1.81 -27.62 -21.66
CA GLN A 440 1.20 -27.86 -22.98
C GLN A 440 0.45 -29.21 -23.02
N ALA A 441 1.07 -30.29 -22.55
CA ALA A 441 0.44 -31.61 -22.52
C ALA A 441 -0.84 -31.61 -21.65
N LEU A 442 -0.79 -30.95 -20.50
CA LEU A 442 -1.93 -30.74 -19.62
C LEU A 442 -3.07 -29.96 -20.31
N TYR A 443 -2.74 -28.92 -21.09
CA TYR A 443 -3.74 -28.15 -21.83
C TYR A 443 -4.41 -28.99 -22.93
N GLU A 444 -3.63 -29.77 -23.66
CA GLU A 444 -4.15 -30.68 -24.67
C GLU A 444 -5.10 -31.71 -24.08
N GLU A 445 -4.82 -32.24 -22.89
CA GLU A 445 -5.72 -33.13 -22.15
C GLU A 445 -7.00 -32.39 -21.72
N ALA A 446 -6.86 -31.19 -21.08
CA ALA A 446 -7.98 -30.42 -20.58
C ALA A 446 -8.95 -29.95 -21.71
N ILE A 447 -8.43 -29.71 -22.92
CA ILE A 447 -9.25 -29.34 -24.08
C ILE A 447 -10.04 -30.55 -24.64
N ARG A 448 -9.46 -31.75 -24.55
CA ARG A 448 -10.10 -32.99 -25.08
C ARG A 448 -11.20 -33.53 -24.17
N GLU A 449 -11.22 -33.21 -22.88
CA GLU A 449 -12.19 -33.71 -21.93
C GLU A 449 -13.59 -33.12 -22.17
N PRO A 450 -14.65 -33.99 -22.35
CA PRO A 450 -16.01 -33.49 -22.50
C PRO A 450 -16.51 -32.88 -21.19
N ARG A 451 -17.05 -31.66 -21.24
CA ARG A 451 -17.62 -30.96 -20.08
C ARG A 451 -19.12 -31.11 -20.00
N PRO A 452 -19.70 -31.29 -18.79
CA PRO A 452 -21.11 -31.12 -18.60
C PRO A 452 -21.49 -29.65 -18.84
N ARG A 453 -22.40 -29.36 -19.79
CA ARG A 453 -23.01 -28.05 -19.95
C ARG A 453 -23.73 -27.69 -18.65
N ALA A 454 -23.30 -26.62 -18.00
CA ALA A 454 -24.08 -26.02 -16.94
C ALA A 454 -25.37 -25.45 -17.53
N THR A 455 -26.50 -25.99 -17.10
CA THR A 455 -27.81 -25.40 -17.38
C THR A 455 -27.92 -24.13 -16.53
N VAL A 456 -27.74 -22.99 -17.18
CA VAL A 456 -28.04 -21.68 -16.60
C VAL A 456 -29.55 -21.50 -16.75
N GLU A 457 -30.28 -21.59 -15.64
CA GLU A 457 -31.65 -21.07 -15.59
C GLU A 457 -31.54 -19.53 -15.70
N SER A 458 -31.98 -19.04 -16.88
CA SER A 458 -32.08 -17.61 -17.17
C SER A 458 -33.30 -17.02 -16.45
N GLY A 459 -33.04 -16.44 -15.30
CA GLY A 459 -34.00 -15.51 -14.70
C GLY A 459 -33.99 -14.20 -15.49
N SER A 460 -34.96 -14.05 -16.37
CA SER A 460 -35.18 -12.82 -17.13
C SER A 460 -35.69 -11.71 -16.22
N VAL A 461 -34.86 -10.74 -15.90
CA VAL A 461 -35.32 -9.42 -15.41
C VAL A 461 -35.46 -8.50 -16.61
N ALA A 462 -36.68 -8.08 -16.88
CA ALA A 462 -37.06 -7.20 -17.96
C ALA A 462 -36.34 -5.83 -17.83
N ARG A 463 -35.67 -5.42 -18.91
CA ARG A 463 -35.16 -4.05 -19.09
C ARG A 463 -36.31 -3.17 -19.53
N SER A 464 -36.68 -2.17 -18.73
CA SER A 464 -37.39 -1.00 -19.21
C SER A 464 -36.41 -0.06 -19.90
N SER A 465 -36.65 0.12 -21.19
CA SER A 465 -36.04 1.15 -22.03
C SER A 465 -36.75 2.48 -21.74
N ASP A 466 -36.00 3.48 -21.24
CA ASP A 466 -36.32 4.85 -21.57
C ASP A 466 -35.02 5.63 -21.75
N GLY A 467 -34.89 6.14 -22.95
CA GLY A 467 -33.79 7.00 -23.33
C GLY A 467 -34.04 8.42 -22.86
N ASP A 468 -32.96 9.05 -22.40
CA ASP A 468 -32.81 10.48 -22.54
C ASP A 468 -31.32 10.81 -22.60
N GLN A 469 -30.89 11.24 -23.75
CA GLN A 469 -29.60 11.96 -23.91
C GLN A 469 -29.86 13.40 -23.47
N PRO A 470 -29.06 13.99 -22.59
CA PRO A 470 -29.09 15.43 -22.40
C PRO A 470 -28.33 16.13 -23.54
N PRO A 471 -28.82 17.30 -23.95
CA PRO A 471 -28.30 18.05 -25.09
C PRO A 471 -26.93 18.68 -24.81
N HIS A 472 -26.15 18.78 -25.87
CA HIS A 472 -24.93 19.60 -25.89
C HIS A 472 -25.30 21.07 -25.60
N ALA A 473 -24.91 21.58 -24.44
CA ALA A 473 -24.98 23.01 -24.10
C ALA A 473 -23.62 23.67 -24.36
N GLY A 474 -23.69 24.88 -24.87
CA GLY A 474 -22.61 25.69 -25.37
C GLY A 474 -21.55 26.07 -24.33
N ASN A 475 -20.44 26.59 -24.83
CA ASN A 475 -19.30 27.14 -24.11
C ASN A 475 -19.69 28.23 -23.10
N ASP A 476 -19.98 27.86 -21.86
CA ASP A 476 -19.81 28.74 -20.71
C ASP A 476 -18.47 28.39 -20.06
N ILE A 477 -17.47 29.23 -20.30
CA ILE A 477 -16.16 29.13 -19.65
C ILE A 477 -16.40 29.50 -18.18
N GLY A 478 -16.51 28.47 -17.30
CA GLY A 478 -16.58 28.67 -15.85
C GLY A 478 -15.36 29.42 -15.29
N PRO A 479 -15.34 29.82 -14.00
CA PRO A 479 -14.24 30.58 -13.40
C PRO A 479 -12.89 29.85 -13.55
N ALA A 480 -11.84 30.62 -13.85
CA ALA A 480 -10.49 30.08 -14.03
C ALA A 480 -9.94 29.49 -12.71
N ILE A 481 -9.59 28.21 -12.69
CA ILE A 481 -9.07 27.48 -11.52
C ILE A 481 -7.60 27.11 -11.72
N ALA A 482 -6.73 27.62 -10.84
CA ALA A 482 -5.32 27.19 -10.76
C ALA A 482 -5.09 26.28 -9.55
N ALA A 483 -4.54 25.09 -9.79
CA ALA A 483 -4.12 24.19 -8.72
C ALA A 483 -2.65 24.41 -8.34
N ILE A 484 -2.36 24.33 -7.05
CA ILE A 484 -1.00 24.48 -6.49
C ILE A 484 -0.66 23.23 -5.71
N VAL A 485 0.43 22.57 -6.07
CA VAL A 485 0.98 21.41 -5.35
C VAL A 485 2.32 21.81 -4.74
N LEU A 486 2.45 21.69 -3.42
CA LEU A 486 3.69 22.00 -2.71
C LEU A 486 4.48 20.72 -2.43
N ASN A 487 5.65 20.57 -3.06
CA ASN A 487 6.58 19.47 -2.80
C ASN A 487 7.55 19.78 -1.66
N TYR A 488 7.79 18.77 -0.81
CA TYR A 488 8.96 18.71 0.06
C TYR A 488 9.39 17.26 0.29
N ASN A 489 10.46 16.82 -0.36
CA ASN A 489 11.02 15.45 -0.28
C ASN A 489 10.06 14.31 -0.67
N THR A 490 9.05 14.57 -1.48
CA THR A 490 8.05 13.58 -1.92
C THR A 490 7.79 13.70 -3.43
N PRO A 491 8.81 13.54 -4.30
CA PRO A 491 8.66 13.75 -5.74
C PRO A 491 7.64 12.81 -6.39
N ASP A 492 7.62 11.54 -6.00
CA ASP A 492 6.68 10.54 -6.53
C ASP A 492 5.23 10.84 -6.13
N ASP A 493 5.00 11.21 -4.87
CA ASP A 493 3.67 11.62 -4.40
C ASP A 493 3.22 12.91 -5.09
N THR A 494 4.15 13.86 -5.29
CA THR A 494 3.88 15.10 -6.04
C THR A 494 3.42 14.80 -7.46
N LEU A 495 4.08 13.86 -8.13
CA LEU A 495 3.69 13.41 -9.46
C LEU A 495 2.28 12.81 -9.45
N LEU A 496 1.96 11.97 -8.47
CA LEU A 496 0.62 11.38 -8.31
C LEU A 496 -0.45 12.45 -8.05
N ALA A 497 -0.16 13.46 -7.22
CA ALA A 497 -1.07 14.58 -6.99
C ALA A 497 -1.35 15.34 -8.29
N VAL A 498 -0.31 15.68 -9.07
CA VAL A 498 -0.45 16.36 -10.37
C VAL A 498 -1.24 15.51 -11.36
N GLN A 499 -0.99 14.21 -11.43
CA GLN A 499 -1.74 13.29 -12.29
C GLN A 499 -3.23 13.23 -11.92
N SER A 500 -3.56 13.24 -10.62
CA SER A 500 -4.96 13.26 -10.16
C SER A 500 -5.68 14.55 -10.56
N LEU A 501 -4.97 15.68 -10.51
CA LEU A 501 -5.48 16.97 -10.95
C LEU A 501 -5.75 17.01 -12.46
N ARG A 502 -4.87 16.40 -13.24
CA ARG A 502 -5.05 16.26 -14.71
C ARG A 502 -6.18 15.29 -15.08
N ALA A 503 -6.48 14.32 -14.23
CA ALA A 503 -7.59 13.40 -14.40
C ALA A 503 -8.95 13.98 -13.91
N SER A 504 -8.98 15.23 -13.46
CA SER A 504 -10.20 15.89 -13.01
C SER A 504 -11.19 16.04 -14.17
N ARG A 505 -12.49 15.78 -13.88
CA ARG A 505 -13.58 16.02 -14.86
C ARG A 505 -13.75 17.51 -15.16
N ARG A 506 -13.56 18.36 -14.16
CA ARG A 506 -13.44 19.81 -14.32
C ARG A 506 -12.00 20.14 -14.71
N PRO A 507 -11.73 20.53 -15.96
CA PRO A 507 -10.39 20.91 -16.40
C PRO A 507 -9.85 22.08 -15.56
N LEU A 508 -8.56 22.00 -15.22
CA LEU A 508 -7.86 23.08 -14.54
C LEU A 508 -7.13 23.96 -15.55
N ASP A 509 -7.22 25.26 -15.38
CA ASP A 509 -6.59 26.23 -16.28
C ASP A 509 -5.07 26.22 -16.12
N GLN A 510 -4.59 25.99 -14.91
CA GLN A 510 -3.17 25.88 -14.60
C GLN A 510 -2.91 24.89 -13.46
N VAL A 511 -1.79 24.16 -13.53
CA VAL A 511 -1.22 23.41 -12.40
C VAL A 511 0.18 23.97 -12.12
N VAL A 512 0.39 24.41 -10.89
CA VAL A 512 1.65 24.99 -10.41
C VAL A 512 2.25 24.03 -9.39
N VAL A 513 3.45 23.54 -9.63
CA VAL A 513 4.23 22.77 -8.63
C VAL A 513 5.27 23.72 -8.02
N VAL A 514 5.20 23.90 -6.71
CA VAL A 514 6.21 24.67 -5.94
C VAL A 514 7.09 23.65 -5.21
N ASP A 515 8.38 23.69 -5.48
CA ASP A 515 9.33 22.74 -4.91
C ASP A 515 10.19 23.37 -3.81
N ASN A 516 9.97 22.92 -2.58
CA ASN A 516 10.74 23.23 -1.39
C ASN A 516 11.86 22.20 -1.11
N GLY A 517 12.05 21.22 -2.00
CA GLY A 517 13.01 20.12 -1.84
C GLY A 517 14.47 20.58 -1.87
N PRO A 518 15.39 19.77 -1.33
CA PRO A 518 16.81 20.08 -1.31
C PRO A 518 17.52 19.82 -2.65
N ASP A 519 16.94 19.02 -3.53
CA ASP A 519 17.51 18.54 -4.78
C ASP A 519 16.53 18.69 -5.95
N ASP A 520 16.96 18.29 -7.15
CA ASP A 520 16.19 18.38 -8.40
C ASP A 520 15.33 17.15 -8.71
N ALA A 521 15.09 16.27 -7.72
CA ALA A 521 14.34 15.02 -7.93
C ALA A 521 12.90 15.30 -8.37
N CYS A 522 12.22 16.29 -7.80
CA CYS A 522 10.87 16.67 -8.20
C CYS A 522 10.84 17.27 -9.63
N GLU A 523 11.82 18.12 -9.98
CA GLU A 523 11.93 18.68 -11.32
C GLU A 523 12.12 17.58 -12.37
N ARG A 524 13.01 16.63 -12.11
CA ARG A 524 13.19 15.45 -12.99
C ARG A 524 11.94 14.63 -13.12
N ALA A 525 11.25 14.33 -12.02
CA ALA A 525 10.02 13.53 -12.03
C ALA A 525 8.92 14.19 -12.90
N ILE A 526 8.74 15.51 -12.79
CA ILE A 526 7.76 16.26 -13.58
C ILE A 526 8.19 16.32 -15.06
N SER A 527 9.47 16.64 -15.35
CA SER A 527 9.97 16.81 -16.72
C SER A 527 10.01 15.51 -17.53
N GLN A 528 10.20 14.36 -16.87
CA GLN A 528 10.21 13.04 -17.52
C GLN A 528 8.79 12.47 -17.72
N SER A 529 7.78 13.12 -17.19
CA SER A 529 6.40 12.68 -17.31
C SER A 529 5.71 13.41 -18.48
N PRO A 530 4.80 12.76 -19.22
CA PRO A 530 4.05 13.40 -20.30
C PRO A 530 2.94 14.31 -19.73
N LEU A 531 3.34 15.29 -18.95
CA LEU A 531 2.47 16.26 -18.29
C LEU A 531 2.62 17.62 -18.98
N ASP A 532 1.86 17.83 -20.04
CA ASP A 532 1.80 19.15 -20.70
C ASP A 532 1.27 20.22 -19.76
N SER A 533 1.85 21.43 -19.81
CA SER A 533 1.37 22.64 -19.12
C SER A 533 1.42 22.63 -17.58
N VAL A 534 2.42 21.97 -16.95
CA VAL A 534 2.72 22.16 -15.53
C VAL A 534 3.74 23.28 -15.36
N ARG A 535 3.38 24.32 -14.60
CA ARG A 535 4.33 25.38 -14.23
C ARG A 535 5.12 24.93 -12.99
N TYR A 536 6.41 24.72 -13.16
CA TYR A 536 7.31 24.38 -12.05
C TYR A 536 7.99 25.63 -11.49
N ILE A 537 8.01 25.77 -10.17
CA ILE A 537 8.64 26.89 -9.44
C ILE A 537 9.50 26.29 -8.33
N ARG A 538 10.81 26.54 -8.38
CA ARG A 538 11.73 26.13 -7.32
C ARG A 538 11.88 27.23 -6.29
N SER A 539 11.68 26.88 -5.01
CA SER A 539 11.98 27.76 -3.87
C SER A 539 13.48 27.81 -3.59
N PRO A 540 14.00 28.88 -2.99
CA PRO A 540 15.42 28.97 -2.62
C PRO A 540 15.86 27.97 -1.52
N GLY A 541 15.03 27.00 -1.21
CA GLY A 541 15.19 25.95 -0.21
C GLY A 541 13.89 25.74 0.55
N ASN A 542 13.92 24.96 1.65
CA ASN A 542 12.72 24.78 2.47
C ASN A 542 12.33 26.06 3.20
N VAL A 543 11.40 26.80 2.61
CA VAL A 543 10.83 28.05 3.17
C VAL A 543 9.64 27.78 4.10
N GLY A 544 9.21 26.53 4.26
CA GLY A 544 8.02 26.11 5.03
C GLY A 544 6.77 26.03 4.18
N PHE A 545 5.70 25.53 4.80
CA PHE A 545 4.43 25.29 4.11
C PHE A 545 3.76 26.60 3.69
N SER A 546 3.56 27.54 4.62
CA SER A 546 2.89 28.82 4.35
C SER A 546 3.58 29.63 3.26
N ALA A 547 4.90 29.82 3.36
CA ALA A 547 5.65 30.60 2.37
C ALA A 547 5.69 29.89 1.01
N GLY A 548 5.84 28.56 0.98
CA GLY A 548 5.79 27.77 -0.25
C GLY A 548 4.43 27.85 -0.95
N CYS A 549 3.33 27.71 -0.22
CA CYS A 549 1.98 27.93 -0.76
C CYS A 549 1.80 29.36 -1.28
N ASN A 550 2.30 30.36 -0.55
CA ASN A 550 2.21 31.75 -0.97
C ASN A 550 2.91 32.05 -2.30
N VAL A 551 4.04 31.39 -2.58
CA VAL A 551 4.71 31.47 -3.90
C VAL A 551 3.77 30.99 -5.02
N GLY A 552 3.16 29.83 -4.84
CA GLY A 552 2.22 29.29 -5.82
C GLY A 552 0.94 30.12 -5.96
N ILE A 553 0.37 30.61 -4.83
CA ILE A 553 -0.83 31.46 -4.83
C ILE A 553 -0.57 32.76 -5.61
N ARG A 554 0.54 33.45 -5.37
CA ARG A 554 0.90 34.65 -6.13
C ARG A 554 0.98 34.33 -7.62
N ALA A 555 1.70 33.27 -7.99
CA ALA A 555 1.86 32.87 -9.38
C ALA A 555 0.53 32.55 -10.08
N ALA A 556 -0.43 31.96 -9.37
CA ALA A 556 -1.77 31.67 -9.86
C ALA A 556 -2.62 32.94 -9.99
N LEU A 557 -2.61 33.82 -8.98
CA LEU A 557 -3.36 35.07 -8.99
C LEU A 557 -2.85 36.06 -10.06
N ASP A 558 -1.52 36.11 -10.26
CA ASP A 558 -0.89 36.93 -11.29
C ASP A 558 -1.24 36.44 -12.71
N ALA A 559 -1.46 35.12 -12.85
CA ALA A 559 -1.92 34.52 -14.10
C ALA A 559 -3.45 34.65 -14.33
N GLY A 560 -4.17 35.33 -13.44
CA GLY A 560 -5.58 35.62 -13.62
C GLY A 560 -6.56 34.60 -13.03
N ALA A 561 -6.12 33.64 -12.21
CA ALA A 561 -7.00 32.65 -11.61
C ALA A 561 -8.10 33.30 -10.74
N ASP A 562 -9.35 32.88 -10.93
CA ASP A 562 -10.50 33.29 -10.12
C ASP A 562 -10.62 32.46 -8.83
N MET A 563 -10.13 31.25 -8.86
CA MET A 563 -10.05 30.35 -7.72
C MET A 563 -8.68 29.65 -7.67
N VAL A 564 -8.22 29.38 -6.46
CA VAL A 564 -6.98 28.66 -6.21
C VAL A 564 -7.30 27.36 -5.47
N LEU A 565 -6.88 26.22 -6.02
CA LEU A 565 -6.97 24.92 -5.41
C LEU A 565 -5.61 24.53 -4.81
N LEU A 566 -5.51 24.57 -3.49
CA LEU A 566 -4.31 24.06 -2.80
C LEU A 566 -4.42 22.54 -2.65
N VAL A 567 -3.32 21.83 -2.89
CA VAL A 567 -3.25 20.36 -2.77
C VAL A 567 -1.89 20.00 -2.19
N ASN A 568 -1.87 19.19 -1.15
CA ASN A 568 -0.62 18.61 -0.63
C ASN A 568 -0.02 17.62 -1.63
N SER A 569 1.30 17.49 -1.62
CA SER A 569 1.99 16.53 -2.49
C SER A 569 1.53 15.07 -2.29
N ASP A 570 1.13 14.70 -1.07
CA ASP A 570 0.67 13.36 -0.70
C ASP A 570 -0.88 13.20 -0.73
N ALA A 571 -1.58 14.13 -1.40
CA ALA A 571 -3.02 14.10 -1.59
C ALA A 571 -3.39 13.77 -3.05
N VAL A 572 -4.37 12.90 -3.23
CA VAL A 572 -4.92 12.49 -4.53
C VAL A 572 -6.41 12.82 -4.53
N LEU A 573 -6.91 13.52 -5.54
CA LEU A 573 -8.33 13.90 -5.63
C LEU A 573 -9.13 12.87 -6.44
N ALA A 574 -10.38 12.64 -6.03
CA ALA A 574 -11.34 11.95 -6.88
C ALA A 574 -11.61 12.78 -8.16
N PRO A 575 -11.87 12.14 -9.31
CA PRO A 575 -12.00 12.86 -10.58
C PRO A 575 -13.09 13.94 -10.62
N ASP A 576 -14.13 13.81 -9.82
CA ASP A 576 -15.26 14.76 -9.71
C ASP A 576 -15.12 15.73 -8.51
N ALA A 577 -14.03 15.63 -7.75
CA ALA A 577 -13.87 16.42 -6.53
C ALA A 577 -13.83 17.93 -6.81
N VAL A 578 -13.08 18.37 -7.83
CA VAL A 578 -12.95 19.79 -8.18
C VAL A 578 -14.29 20.36 -8.62
N GLU A 579 -15.01 19.65 -9.48
CA GLU A 579 -16.35 20.01 -9.95
C GLU A 579 -17.33 20.18 -8.78
N ARG A 580 -17.35 19.26 -7.84
CA ARG A 580 -18.22 19.33 -6.64
C ARG A 580 -17.86 20.50 -5.73
N LEU A 581 -16.58 20.80 -5.56
CA LEU A 581 -16.11 21.94 -4.78
C LEU A 581 -16.51 23.27 -5.44
N GLU A 582 -16.35 23.37 -6.76
CA GLU A 582 -16.75 24.55 -7.55
C GLU A 582 -18.28 24.75 -7.46
N HIS A 583 -19.07 23.71 -7.67
CA HIS A 583 -20.54 23.77 -7.56
C HIS A 583 -21.00 24.19 -6.17
N ALA A 584 -20.36 23.67 -5.10
CA ALA A 584 -20.70 24.09 -3.74
C ALA A 584 -20.42 25.58 -3.49
N LEU A 585 -19.32 26.12 -4.00
CA LEU A 585 -19.03 27.55 -3.94
C LEU A 585 -20.00 28.35 -4.79
N ALA A 586 -20.35 27.87 -5.98
CA ALA A 586 -21.33 28.58 -6.85
C ALA A 586 -22.73 28.66 -6.21
N ALA A 587 -23.17 27.58 -5.56
CA ALA A 587 -24.45 27.50 -4.87
C ALA A 587 -24.53 28.41 -3.63
N GLU A 588 -23.39 28.81 -3.04
CA GLU A 588 -23.31 29.59 -1.83
C GLU A 588 -22.40 30.83 -1.99
N PRO A 589 -22.93 31.97 -2.52
CA PRO A 589 -22.11 33.14 -2.79
C PRO A 589 -21.35 33.73 -1.60
N GLY A 590 -21.84 33.51 -0.37
CA GLY A 590 -21.18 33.90 0.88
C GLY A 590 -20.02 32.97 1.30
N ALA A 591 -19.83 31.85 0.60
CA ALA A 591 -18.74 30.94 0.87
C ALA A 591 -17.46 31.41 0.14
N GLY A 592 -16.37 31.51 0.89
CA GLY A 592 -15.06 31.86 0.36
C GLY A 592 -14.17 30.65 0.07
N LEU A 593 -14.38 29.55 0.82
CA LEU A 593 -13.60 28.33 0.74
C LEU A 593 -14.50 27.10 0.73
N ALA A 594 -14.07 26.08 -0.01
CA ALA A 594 -14.65 24.74 0.03
C ALA A 594 -13.53 23.68 0.12
N ALA A 595 -13.76 22.64 0.91
CA ALA A 595 -12.83 21.52 1.02
C ALA A 595 -13.57 20.17 0.93
N PRO A 596 -12.89 19.13 0.43
CA PRO A 596 -13.44 17.79 0.34
C PRO A 596 -13.46 17.10 1.70
N LEU A 597 -14.21 15.99 1.78
CA LEU A 597 -14.02 15.00 2.81
C LEU A 597 -12.63 14.35 2.60
N VAL A 598 -11.74 14.51 3.58
CA VAL A 598 -10.42 13.92 3.54
C VAL A 598 -10.49 12.51 4.11
N VAL A 599 -10.06 11.54 3.33
CA VAL A 599 -10.02 10.11 3.72
C VAL A 599 -8.59 9.60 3.69
N SER A 600 -8.30 8.55 4.45
CA SER A 600 -6.98 7.93 4.43
C SER A 600 -6.70 7.32 3.05
N ARG A 601 -5.54 7.63 2.44
CA ARG A 601 -5.14 7.00 1.18
C ARG A 601 -4.80 5.52 1.37
N ALA A 602 -4.23 5.17 2.53
CA ALA A 602 -3.93 3.78 2.90
C ALA A 602 -5.21 2.97 3.22
N GLU A 603 -6.22 3.63 3.81
CA GLU A 603 -7.48 3.01 4.19
C GLU A 603 -8.65 3.92 3.76
N PRO A 604 -9.07 3.89 2.48
CA PRO A 604 -10.08 4.83 1.94
C PRO A 604 -11.46 4.78 2.61
N GLY A 605 -11.74 3.70 3.35
CA GLY A 605 -12.93 3.58 4.21
C GLY A 605 -12.87 4.39 5.50
N ILE A 606 -11.72 5.03 5.82
CA ILE A 606 -11.52 5.77 7.08
C ILE A 606 -11.36 7.26 6.80
N VAL A 607 -12.17 8.06 7.49
CA VAL A 607 -12.13 9.52 7.42
C VAL A 607 -10.93 10.07 8.18
N GLY A 608 -10.09 10.84 7.50
CA GLY A 608 -9.00 11.61 8.08
C GLY A 608 -9.48 12.96 8.63
N SER A 609 -10.43 13.63 7.94
CA SER A 609 -11.05 14.88 8.41
C SER A 609 -12.34 15.17 7.65
N ALA A 610 -13.40 15.46 8.38
CA ALA A 610 -14.68 15.97 7.87
C ALA A 610 -14.90 17.43 8.33
N GLY A 611 -13.83 18.22 8.33
CA GLY A 611 -13.77 19.56 8.89
C GLY A 611 -13.10 19.60 10.27
N ILE A 612 -12.87 20.80 10.76
CA ILE A 612 -12.22 21.05 12.05
C ILE A 612 -13.08 21.99 12.87
N ALA A 613 -13.51 21.53 14.05
CA ALA A 613 -14.15 22.38 15.05
C ALA A 613 -13.08 23.07 15.92
N TYR A 614 -13.19 24.38 16.15
CA TYR A 614 -12.26 25.18 16.93
C TYR A 614 -12.94 26.00 18.01
N SER A 615 -12.51 25.86 19.26
CA SER A 615 -12.97 26.67 20.39
C SER A 615 -11.99 27.78 20.70
N ALA A 616 -12.27 29.01 20.32
CA ALA A 616 -11.41 30.14 20.59
C ALA A 616 -11.20 30.40 22.08
N ALA A 617 -12.18 30.10 22.93
CA ALA A 617 -12.10 30.28 24.38
C ALA A 617 -11.08 29.35 25.04
N THR A 618 -11.00 28.11 24.61
CA THR A 618 -10.09 27.08 25.18
C THR A 618 -8.85 26.83 24.31
N GLY A 619 -8.84 27.24 23.05
CA GLY A 619 -7.83 26.88 22.05
C GLY A 619 -7.95 25.45 21.54
N ARG A 620 -8.95 24.69 22.02
CA ARG A 620 -9.12 23.28 21.63
C ARG A 620 -9.61 23.15 20.20
N MET A 621 -8.99 22.27 19.44
CA MET A 621 -9.45 21.87 18.12
C MET A 621 -9.75 20.37 18.08
N LYS A 622 -10.62 19.99 17.17
CA LYS A 622 -11.02 18.60 16.93
C LYS A 622 -11.29 18.42 15.44
N HIS A 623 -10.61 17.47 14.83
CA HIS A 623 -11.01 16.98 13.49
C HIS A 623 -12.34 16.24 13.62
N GLU A 624 -13.35 16.74 12.96
CA GLU A 624 -14.67 16.09 12.90
C GLU A 624 -14.55 14.82 12.06
N GLY A 625 -15.31 13.81 12.43
CA GLY A 625 -15.35 12.54 11.70
C GLY A 625 -14.06 11.71 11.71
N PHE A 626 -12.96 12.18 12.34
CA PHE A 626 -11.69 11.47 12.35
C PHE A 626 -11.83 10.03 12.86
N GLY A 627 -11.38 9.07 12.05
CA GLY A 627 -11.47 7.64 12.34
C GLY A 627 -12.88 7.05 12.13
N GLY A 628 -13.85 7.85 11.67
CA GLY A 628 -15.16 7.39 11.24
C GLY A 628 -15.12 6.71 9.87
N ARG A 629 -16.23 6.09 9.48
CA ARG A 629 -16.34 5.43 8.16
C ARG A 629 -16.65 6.48 7.09
N THR A 630 -16.03 6.35 5.94
CA THR A 630 -16.25 7.23 4.80
C THR A 630 -17.70 7.19 4.34
N GLU A 631 -18.30 6.00 4.26
CA GLU A 631 -19.70 5.78 3.85
C GLU A 631 -20.72 6.49 4.75
N ASP A 632 -20.43 6.70 6.04
CA ASP A 632 -21.33 7.40 6.96
C ASP A 632 -21.26 8.94 6.79
N LEU A 633 -20.24 9.46 6.13
CA LEU A 633 -19.93 10.88 6.07
C LEU A 633 -19.77 11.43 4.64
N CYS A 634 -19.75 10.59 3.61
CA CYS A 634 -19.56 11.00 2.21
C CYS A 634 -20.89 11.44 1.54
N GLU A 635 -22.03 11.29 2.22
CA GLU A 635 -23.34 11.70 1.73
C GLU A 635 -23.81 13.01 2.40
N GLY A 636 -24.74 13.68 1.77
CA GLY A 636 -25.35 14.91 2.27
C GLY A 636 -24.85 16.18 1.57
N PRO A 637 -25.52 17.32 1.83
CA PRO A 637 -25.19 18.60 1.23
C PRO A 637 -23.88 19.19 1.80
N ALA A 638 -23.31 20.16 1.07
CA ALA A 638 -22.23 20.98 1.60
C ALA A 638 -22.68 21.66 2.91
N ARG A 639 -21.81 21.70 3.90
CA ARG A 639 -22.13 22.25 5.23
C ARG A 639 -21.04 23.18 5.75
N PRO A 640 -21.40 24.23 6.52
CA PRO A 640 -20.41 25.11 7.12
C PRO A 640 -19.62 24.42 8.22
N VAL A 641 -18.32 24.74 8.32
CA VAL A 641 -17.39 24.27 9.36
C VAL A 641 -16.54 25.43 9.87
N ASP A 642 -15.86 25.26 11.01
CA ASP A 642 -15.00 26.32 11.56
C ASP A 642 -13.71 26.46 10.75
N ALA A 643 -13.11 25.35 10.35
CA ALA A 643 -11.92 25.31 9.51
C ALA A 643 -11.88 23.96 8.75
N VAL A 644 -11.00 23.88 7.78
CA VAL A 644 -10.73 22.67 6.99
C VAL A 644 -9.24 22.38 6.99
N SER A 645 -8.87 21.14 6.67
CA SER A 645 -7.47 20.75 6.54
C SER A 645 -6.81 21.39 5.31
N GLY A 646 -5.60 21.89 5.46
CA GLY A 646 -4.77 22.44 4.38
C GLY A 646 -4.35 21.42 3.32
N CYS A 647 -4.73 20.17 3.49
CA CYS A 647 -4.43 19.09 2.56
C CYS A 647 -5.06 19.35 1.18
N VAL A 648 -6.35 19.79 1.13
CA VAL A 648 -7.03 20.23 -0.09
C VAL A 648 -8.03 21.32 0.24
N MET A 649 -7.90 22.51 -0.41
CA MET A 649 -8.83 23.64 -0.29
C MET A 649 -9.00 24.35 -1.62
N LEU A 650 -10.25 24.57 -2.05
CA LEU A 650 -10.58 25.49 -3.14
C LEU A 650 -10.98 26.86 -2.57
N ILE A 651 -10.27 27.91 -2.95
CA ILE A 651 -10.36 29.25 -2.35
C ILE A 651 -10.67 30.27 -3.44
N ARG A 652 -11.68 31.10 -3.24
CA ARG A 652 -12.00 32.21 -4.15
C ARG A 652 -10.91 33.29 -4.08
N ARG A 653 -10.59 33.90 -5.21
CA ARG A 653 -9.65 35.04 -5.31
C ARG A 653 -10.01 36.18 -4.34
N SER A 654 -11.30 36.49 -4.18
CA SER A 654 -11.79 37.54 -3.29
C SER A 654 -11.37 37.36 -1.83
N VAL A 655 -11.17 36.12 -1.36
CA VAL A 655 -10.70 35.82 0.00
C VAL A 655 -9.30 36.39 0.19
N PHE A 656 -8.40 36.15 -0.75
CA PHE A 656 -7.01 36.66 -0.67
C PHE A 656 -6.96 38.20 -0.69
N GLY A 657 -7.88 38.86 -1.43
CA GLY A 657 -8.03 40.29 -1.44
C GLY A 657 -8.50 40.87 -0.08
N GLY A 658 -9.35 40.13 0.64
CA GLY A 658 -9.91 40.55 1.93
C GLY A 658 -9.01 40.25 3.13
N VAL A 659 -8.35 39.05 3.15
CA VAL A 659 -7.59 38.58 4.34
C VAL A 659 -6.10 38.39 4.09
N GLY A 660 -5.62 38.57 2.86
CA GLY A 660 -4.23 38.34 2.48
C GLY A 660 -3.89 36.84 2.34
N LEU A 661 -2.61 36.55 2.23
CA LEU A 661 -2.08 35.19 2.04
C LEU A 661 -1.93 34.44 3.39
N PHE A 662 -1.37 33.23 3.35
CA PHE A 662 -1.04 32.47 4.57
C PHE A 662 -0.01 33.22 5.41
N ASP A 663 -0.16 33.14 6.73
CA ASP A 663 0.78 33.78 7.67
C ASP A 663 2.09 32.98 7.77
N GLU A 664 3.19 33.54 7.25
CA GLU A 664 4.49 32.87 7.18
C GLU A 664 5.17 32.66 8.54
N ARG A 665 4.63 33.22 9.64
CA ARG A 665 5.04 32.89 11.00
C ARG A 665 4.81 31.42 11.33
N TYR A 666 3.81 30.79 10.66
CA TYR A 666 3.55 29.35 10.71
C TYR A 666 4.42 28.66 9.65
N PHE A 667 5.58 28.17 10.06
CA PHE A 667 6.46 27.45 9.15
C PHE A 667 5.87 26.09 8.74
N TYR A 668 5.17 25.44 9.67
CA TYR A 668 4.53 24.13 9.53
C TYR A 668 3.49 23.91 10.64
N SER A 669 2.29 23.45 10.29
CA SER A 669 1.11 23.19 11.15
C SER A 669 0.40 24.45 11.66
N PHE A 670 -0.92 24.40 11.60
CA PHE A 670 -1.92 25.40 12.04
C PHE A 670 -2.11 26.60 11.12
N GLU A 671 -1.35 26.75 10.06
CA GLU A 671 -1.52 27.80 9.05
C GLU A 671 -2.88 27.74 8.37
N ASP A 672 -3.37 26.52 8.10
CA ASP A 672 -4.66 26.23 7.49
C ASP A 672 -5.83 26.68 8.38
N ILE A 673 -5.75 26.35 9.66
CA ILE A 673 -6.76 26.73 10.65
C ILE A 673 -6.73 28.24 10.85
N GLU A 674 -5.54 28.84 10.95
CA GLU A 674 -5.40 30.29 11.10
C GLU A 674 -6.04 31.02 9.91
N PHE A 675 -5.75 30.60 8.69
CA PHE A 675 -6.28 31.20 7.48
C PHE A 675 -7.82 31.08 7.42
N CYS A 676 -8.36 29.89 7.72
CA CYS A 676 -9.82 29.69 7.80
C CYS A 676 -10.48 30.60 8.85
N LEU A 677 -9.92 30.70 10.05
CA LEU A 677 -10.48 31.56 11.11
C LEU A 677 -10.39 33.05 10.76
N ARG A 678 -9.35 33.47 10.03
CA ARG A 678 -9.19 34.84 9.52
C ARG A 678 -10.20 35.13 8.41
N ALA A 679 -10.42 34.21 7.47
CA ALA A 679 -11.43 34.31 6.44
C ALA A 679 -12.87 34.40 7.04
N ARG A 680 -13.17 33.57 8.05
CA ARG A 680 -14.48 33.66 8.76
C ARG A 680 -14.72 35.00 9.45
N ARG A 681 -13.67 35.57 10.07
CA ARG A 681 -13.78 36.92 10.67
C ARG A 681 -14.04 38.01 9.63
N ALA A 682 -13.58 37.82 8.41
CA ALA A 682 -13.87 38.70 7.28
C ALA A 682 -15.26 38.43 6.65
N GLY A 683 -16.07 37.54 7.20
CA GLY A 683 -17.43 37.28 6.76
C GLY A 683 -17.57 36.12 5.76
N HIS A 684 -16.49 35.45 5.38
CA HIS A 684 -16.56 34.29 4.47
C HIS A 684 -16.98 33.02 5.20
N ARG A 685 -17.87 32.23 4.61
CA ARG A 685 -18.18 30.89 5.08
C ARG A 685 -17.17 29.87 4.53
N ILE A 686 -16.86 28.85 5.33
CA ILE A 686 -16.01 27.71 4.99
C ILE A 686 -16.90 26.51 4.83
N LEU A 687 -16.87 25.84 3.69
CA LEU A 687 -17.72 24.67 3.40
C LEU A 687 -16.92 23.38 3.44
N LEU A 688 -17.44 22.38 4.10
CA LEU A 688 -17.11 20.98 3.84
C LEU A 688 -18.08 20.46 2.77
N VAL A 689 -17.57 19.81 1.75
CA VAL A 689 -18.34 19.16 0.69
C VAL A 689 -18.15 17.64 0.84
N PRO A 690 -19.08 16.94 1.51
CA PRO A 690 -18.89 15.52 1.86
C PRO A 690 -18.76 14.62 0.63
N GLN A 691 -19.42 14.93 -0.45
CA GLN A 691 -19.40 14.16 -1.69
C GLN A 691 -18.12 14.33 -2.51
N ALA A 692 -17.34 15.39 -2.29
CA ALA A 692 -16.01 15.55 -2.85
C ALA A 692 -15.01 14.78 -2.00
N LEU A 693 -14.21 13.89 -2.59
CA LEU A 693 -13.26 13.05 -1.85
C LEU A 693 -11.81 13.42 -2.19
N ALA A 694 -10.99 13.51 -1.16
CA ALA A 694 -9.55 13.61 -1.28
C ALA A 694 -8.88 12.51 -0.43
N TYR A 695 -7.98 11.77 -1.04
CA TYR A 695 -7.22 10.68 -0.42
C TYR A 695 -5.87 11.21 0.03
N HIS A 696 -5.57 11.17 1.33
CA HIS A 696 -4.37 11.75 1.89
C HIS A 696 -3.59 10.73 2.71
N GLU A 697 -2.28 10.64 2.50
CA GLU A 697 -1.42 9.69 3.22
C GLU A 697 -1.10 10.15 4.64
N GLY A 698 -0.97 11.45 4.83
CA GLY A 698 -0.67 12.11 6.10
C GLY A 698 0.77 11.94 6.58
N HIS A 699 1.45 13.07 6.78
CA HIS A 699 2.75 13.16 7.45
C HIS A 699 3.97 12.53 6.73
N GLN A 700 3.94 12.33 5.42
CA GLN A 700 5.08 11.78 4.67
C GLN A 700 6.30 12.72 4.70
N SER A 701 6.09 14.02 4.60
CA SER A 701 7.17 15.01 4.45
C SER A 701 8.04 15.21 5.71
N ILE A 702 7.46 15.13 6.92
CA ILE A 702 8.17 15.41 8.19
C ILE A 702 8.18 14.22 9.14
N GLY A 703 7.39 13.19 8.85
CA GLY A 703 7.22 11.99 9.66
C GLY A 703 6.26 12.21 10.85
N ALA A 704 5.33 11.27 11.04
CA ALA A 704 4.32 11.31 12.10
C ALA A 704 4.94 11.39 13.52
N ALA A 705 6.15 10.86 13.71
CA ALA A 705 6.86 10.74 14.97
C ALA A 705 8.17 11.57 14.96
N SER A 706 8.09 12.90 14.71
CA SER A 706 9.30 13.74 14.76
C SER A 706 9.27 14.76 15.90
N ALA A 707 10.42 15.00 16.54
CA ALA A 707 10.58 16.05 17.55
C ALA A 707 10.30 17.45 16.98
N SER A 708 10.57 17.66 15.68
CA SER A 708 10.29 18.93 15.00
C SER A 708 8.79 19.21 14.92
N ARG A 709 7.96 18.19 14.66
CA ARG A 709 6.50 18.32 14.66
C ARG A 709 5.97 18.74 16.03
N LEU A 710 6.45 18.13 17.11
CA LEU A 710 6.05 18.48 18.48
C LEU A 710 6.46 19.91 18.84
N TYR A 711 7.62 20.34 18.40
CA TYR A 711 8.09 21.73 18.55
C TYR A 711 7.13 22.73 17.89
N TYR A 712 6.83 22.53 16.56
CA TYR A 712 5.94 23.43 15.85
C TYR A 712 4.51 23.36 16.39
N ALA A 713 4.01 22.19 16.72
CA ALA A 713 2.68 22.03 17.30
C ALA A 713 2.53 22.85 18.60
N ALA A 714 3.47 22.75 19.52
CA ALA A 714 3.41 23.48 20.79
C ALA A 714 3.50 25.01 20.59
N ARG A 715 4.42 25.49 19.74
CA ARG A 715 4.61 26.92 19.44
C ARG A 715 3.40 27.52 18.73
N ASN A 716 2.98 26.85 17.65
CA ASN A 716 1.96 27.37 16.75
C ASN A 716 0.55 27.29 17.34
N HIS A 717 0.29 26.31 18.21
CA HIS A 717 -0.98 26.24 18.95
C HIS A 717 -1.20 27.44 19.86
N LEU A 718 -0.15 27.90 20.55
CA LEU A 718 -0.21 29.10 21.37
C LEU A 718 -0.37 30.36 20.51
N LEU A 719 0.32 30.45 19.38
CA LEU A 719 0.20 31.55 18.42
C LEU A 719 -1.21 31.62 17.82
N LEU A 720 -1.79 30.47 17.42
CA LEU A 720 -3.15 30.39 16.92
C LEU A 720 -4.17 30.84 17.94
N ALA A 721 -4.07 30.38 19.19
CA ALA A 721 -4.97 30.78 20.25
C ALA A 721 -4.94 32.29 20.52
N GLN A 722 -3.76 32.92 20.46
CA GLN A 722 -3.58 34.36 20.58
C GLN A 722 -4.22 35.10 19.41
N SER A 723 -3.96 34.62 18.17
CA SER A 723 -4.50 35.25 16.94
C SER A 723 -6.02 35.08 16.83
N ALA A 724 -6.56 33.91 17.26
CA ALA A 724 -7.98 33.60 17.14
C ALA A 724 -8.86 34.41 18.08
N LEU A 725 -8.44 34.61 19.31
CA LEU A 725 -9.13 35.43 20.32
C LEU A 725 -8.12 36.02 21.31
N PRO A 726 -7.77 37.30 21.20
CA PRO A 726 -6.89 37.94 22.18
C PRO A 726 -7.57 37.98 23.54
N LEU A 727 -7.11 37.20 24.49
CA LEU A 727 -7.53 37.22 25.89
C LEU A 727 -6.45 37.91 26.73
N THR A 728 -6.84 38.48 27.84
CA THR A 728 -5.94 39.14 28.81
C THR A 728 -6.08 38.54 30.21
N GLY A 729 -5.09 38.77 31.09
CA GLY A 729 -5.14 38.37 32.49
C GLY A 729 -5.26 36.86 32.72
N LEU A 730 -6.01 36.48 33.74
CA LEU A 730 -6.16 35.10 34.20
C LEU A 730 -6.74 34.15 33.10
N ARG A 731 -7.63 34.69 32.27
CA ARG A 731 -8.24 33.89 31.17
C ARG A 731 -7.21 33.52 30.13
N ALA A 732 -6.33 34.46 29.75
CA ALA A 732 -5.24 34.18 28.82
C ALA A 732 -4.27 33.13 29.39
N PHE A 733 -3.91 33.29 30.66
CA PHE A 733 -3.04 32.33 31.35
C PHE A 733 -3.65 30.93 31.45
N ALA A 734 -4.91 30.83 31.85
CA ALA A 734 -5.60 29.53 31.98
C ALA A 734 -5.67 28.80 30.61
N ARG A 735 -5.98 29.53 29.51
CA ARG A 735 -6.00 28.97 28.18
C ARG A 735 -4.60 28.51 27.75
N ALA A 736 -3.58 29.32 27.93
CA ALA A 736 -2.20 28.98 27.60
C ALA A 736 -1.73 27.74 28.40
N ALA A 737 -2.01 27.69 29.69
CA ALA A 737 -1.69 26.53 30.53
C ALA A 737 -2.41 25.27 30.05
N GLY A 738 -3.70 25.35 29.68
CA GLY A 738 -4.45 24.24 29.12
C GLY A 738 -3.84 23.74 27.80
N ILE A 739 -3.42 24.64 26.89
CA ILE A 739 -2.76 24.28 25.64
C ILE A 739 -1.40 23.60 25.90
N VAL A 740 -0.61 24.12 26.84
CA VAL A 740 0.68 23.52 27.24
C VAL A 740 0.47 22.11 27.77
N MET A 741 -0.51 21.92 28.67
CA MET A 741 -0.85 20.60 29.23
C MET A 741 -1.31 19.61 28.14
N LEU A 742 -2.14 20.07 27.20
CA LEU A 742 -2.57 19.22 26.07
C LEU A 742 -1.39 18.77 25.20
N ASN A 743 -0.47 19.69 24.86
CA ASN A 743 0.72 19.34 24.07
C ASN A 743 1.67 18.43 24.86
N ALA A 744 1.86 18.65 26.17
CA ALA A 744 2.65 17.77 27.01
C ALA A 744 2.02 16.37 27.13
N ALA A 745 0.71 16.27 27.34
CA ALA A 745 -0.01 14.99 27.36
C ALA A 745 0.06 14.26 26.01
N TYR A 746 0.06 15.00 24.90
CA TYR A 746 0.20 14.42 23.57
C TYR A 746 1.57 13.77 23.36
N THR A 747 2.65 14.30 23.96
CA THR A 747 4.00 13.68 23.88
C THR A 747 4.04 12.28 24.47
N LEU A 748 3.19 11.98 25.44
CA LEU A 748 3.09 10.66 26.05
C LEU A 748 2.45 9.61 25.13
N ARG A 749 1.76 10.07 24.08
CA ARG A 749 1.00 9.24 23.13
C ARG A 749 1.67 9.08 21.77
N VAL A 750 2.72 9.85 21.48
CA VAL A 750 3.44 9.77 20.19
C VAL A 750 4.44 8.61 20.26
N PRO A 751 4.25 7.54 19.49
CA PRO A 751 5.21 6.44 19.44
C PRO A 751 6.46 6.86 18.64
N GLY A 752 7.62 6.27 18.96
CA GLY A 752 8.84 6.39 18.15
C GLY A 752 9.74 7.59 18.47
N VAL A 753 9.33 8.54 19.35
CA VAL A 753 10.21 9.62 19.81
C VAL A 753 10.57 9.40 21.27
N PRO A 754 11.88 9.46 21.66
CA PRO A 754 12.26 9.37 23.07
C PRO A 754 11.54 10.44 23.90
N ARG A 755 10.97 10.07 25.05
CA ARG A 755 10.15 10.97 25.90
C ARG A 755 10.87 12.27 26.26
N LEU A 756 12.16 12.20 26.59
CA LEU A 756 12.96 13.38 26.89
C LEU A 756 13.12 14.31 25.69
N ALA A 757 13.31 13.76 24.49
CA ALA A 757 13.39 14.53 23.25
C ALA A 757 12.04 15.20 22.92
N SER A 758 10.92 14.49 23.14
CA SER A 758 9.55 15.00 22.97
C SER A 758 9.26 16.16 23.91
N LEU A 759 9.54 16.01 25.20
CA LEU A 759 9.35 17.06 26.20
C LEU A 759 10.25 18.27 25.92
N ARG A 760 11.52 18.03 25.56
CA ARG A 760 12.45 19.10 25.16
C ARG A 760 11.94 19.87 23.94
N ALA A 761 11.39 19.16 22.93
CA ALA A 761 10.83 19.80 21.75
C ALA A 761 9.65 20.72 22.10
N VAL A 762 8.71 20.24 22.90
CA VAL A 762 7.56 21.03 23.37
C VAL A 762 8.04 22.24 24.20
N PHE A 763 8.97 22.05 25.13
CA PHE A 763 9.54 23.15 25.92
C PHE A 763 10.22 24.19 25.04
N CYS A 764 11.02 23.78 24.06
CA CYS A 764 11.64 24.71 23.11
C CYS A 764 10.58 25.49 22.29
N GLY A 765 9.51 24.81 21.83
CA GLY A 765 8.41 25.45 21.12
C GLY A 765 7.70 26.53 21.97
N ILE A 766 7.40 26.23 23.23
CA ILE A 766 6.82 27.18 24.18
C ILE A 766 7.77 28.37 24.45
N SER A 767 9.05 28.07 24.66
CA SER A 767 10.09 29.10 24.90
C SER A 767 10.21 30.05 23.72
N ASP A 768 10.18 29.53 22.48
CA ASP A 768 10.29 30.35 21.27
C ASP A 768 9.01 31.15 21.03
N TYR A 769 7.82 30.63 21.38
CA TYR A 769 6.58 31.40 21.41
C TYR A 769 6.69 32.60 22.37
N LEU A 770 7.15 32.39 23.61
CA LEU A 770 7.28 33.43 24.61
C LEU A 770 8.30 34.50 24.23
N ARG A 771 9.30 34.16 23.41
CA ARG A 771 10.32 35.08 22.88
C ARG A 771 9.91 35.69 21.52
N SER A 772 8.73 35.38 21.01
CA SER A 772 8.26 35.83 19.69
C SER A 772 9.17 35.37 18.52
N HIS A 773 9.82 34.21 18.68
CA HIS A 773 10.61 33.57 17.63
C HIS A 773 9.72 32.69 16.78
N TYR A 774 9.33 33.20 15.62
CA TYR A 774 8.45 32.50 14.67
C TYR A 774 9.19 32.07 13.39
N GLY A 775 8.49 31.40 12.46
CA GLY A 775 9.06 30.88 11.22
C GLY A 775 9.88 29.61 11.44
N ARG A 776 10.96 29.44 10.67
CA ARG A 776 11.82 28.25 10.72
C ARG A 776 12.52 28.12 12.07
N ARG A 777 12.51 26.91 12.63
CA ARG A 777 13.25 26.60 13.87
C ARG A 777 14.74 26.87 13.66
N PRO A 778 15.42 27.64 14.53
CA PRO A 778 16.87 27.80 14.48
C PRO A 778 17.56 26.43 14.63
N SER A 779 18.59 26.17 13.83
CA SER A 779 19.50 25.03 14.02
C SER A 779 20.28 25.25 15.31
N ARG A 780 19.88 24.59 16.42
CA ARG A 780 20.60 24.59 17.70
C ARG A 780 21.15 23.20 17.98
#